data_ada48df653ab8710c1266d53e9f4a1b4
#
_entry.id   ada48df653ab8710c1266d53e9f4a1b4
#
_cell.length_a   1.000
_cell.length_b   1.000
_cell.length_c   1.000
_cell.angle_alpha   90.00
_cell.angle_beta   90.00
_cell.angle_gamma   90.00
#
_symmetry.space_group_name_H-M   'P 1'
#
loop_
_entity.id
_entity.type
_entity.pdbx_description
1 polymer ?
#
loop_
_entity_poly.entity_id
_entity_poly.type
_entity_poly.pdbx_seq_one_letter_code
_entity_poly.pdbx_strand_id
1 'polypeptide(L)'
;MSDALGRYAYSLLPVPQRAVRAEGEVVFRRDSITVYIEGLSAAESGVVRSELREAGFERLRTAPGRTEADLAIAVGESVPRIDRERLNELAHPEQSYRLTIGDGGATIYGGGGIGALYGLVTLLSLLRESPDGALPAVDIVDGPDARKRIVSPTLTWYAGFARAGFGTQLWEGPRWKAFIDWCFRHKINALNLVMYGFWPFEFPEYPETVLRDLKVHTWSKEIGDWIEVSFTHPNLRKPFLEEIIRYANDRGIDMYAYIGLNSYSGGYPVAHPESRGQLSRELLDQGHVNNYDSLCASRKDVRDYLIASVKRIEQLGFNGLVFEESEEVQWFCQCEACKEKYGHLPPNDAKHSVSVDLLWAYEEVLRPETMIAVRWLREPPIVKDRAVLETWRDKLPERVKLFWAPGLEDDDREFLKWVEVFGPERIWSRNCEGSGFAASLGRIPYIIPDTFPESLKNYAFQHLWNDISQFQGAVNTGCEGINGYGFEWYGHELFFMAAAQYGWNAWAQTQGEFLAHAARHLFGEANGARYERLIRTLPCIHETQICDTLPSFPFMPNKYIGDEGRRYLEDCEMAAESALADLEAILATPGLSALQRESAEATRIMALRMREVIRAGIFFNRYLDERDQGRNDAERLERLADCALYHAEEDYRLIKEHYFDTKEHCWTGVAIGEYYIPQVINEYKKTFAERLGERYKPNEDAAYIVGGESLPWEWLLEWGPKIARAKPHAAIRGREGAKA
;
A
#
# COMPACT_ATOMS: atom_id res chain seq x y z
N MET A 1 -4.76 27.86 -11.26
CA MET A 1 -4.43 26.82 -12.27
C MET A 1 -5.55 26.58 -13.28
N SER A 2 -6.81 26.40 -12.85
CA SER A 2 -7.96 26.25 -13.77
C SER A 2 -8.07 27.38 -14.81
N ASP A 3 -7.74 28.62 -14.42
CA ASP A 3 -7.77 29.78 -15.33
C ASP A 3 -6.69 29.72 -16.42
N ALA A 4 -5.55 29.09 -16.13
CA ALA A 4 -4.45 28.98 -17.10
C ALA A 4 -4.63 27.82 -18.07
N LEU A 5 -5.16 26.68 -17.59
CA LEU A 5 -5.23 25.42 -18.35
C LEU A 5 -6.64 25.09 -18.82
N GLY A 6 -7.71 25.69 -18.24
CA GLY A 6 -9.09 25.42 -18.63
C GLY A 6 -9.45 23.93 -18.54
N ARG A 7 -9.97 23.35 -19.63
CA ARG A 7 -10.35 21.93 -19.69
C ARG A 7 -9.20 20.95 -19.43
N TYR A 8 -7.95 21.37 -19.63
CA TYR A 8 -6.77 20.51 -19.42
C TYR A 8 -6.32 20.45 -17.95
N ALA A 9 -6.95 21.21 -17.06
CA ALA A 9 -6.50 21.25 -15.67
C ALA A 9 -6.51 19.88 -14.98
N TYR A 10 -7.49 19.03 -15.29
CA TYR A 10 -7.65 17.70 -14.70
C TYR A 10 -6.70 16.64 -15.26
N SER A 11 -6.00 16.92 -16.38
CA SER A 11 -5.02 16.00 -16.93
C SER A 11 -3.70 15.98 -16.15
N LEU A 12 -3.44 17.04 -15.38
CA LEU A 12 -2.20 17.21 -14.62
C LEU A 12 -2.38 16.82 -13.15
N LEU A 13 -1.95 15.62 -12.83
CA LEU A 13 -1.80 15.15 -11.46
C LEU A 13 -0.42 14.49 -11.34
N PRO A 14 0.50 15.04 -10.52
CA PRO A 14 0.36 16.20 -9.62
C PRO A 14 0.15 17.54 -10.34
N VAL A 15 -0.52 18.43 -9.60
CA VAL A 15 -0.74 19.82 -10.02
C VAL A 15 0.58 20.61 -10.01
N PRO A 16 0.93 21.29 -11.11
CA PRO A 16 2.19 22.06 -11.15
C PRO A 16 2.18 23.24 -10.17
N GLN A 17 3.40 23.61 -9.72
CA GLN A 17 3.61 24.75 -8.82
C GLN A 17 3.12 26.07 -9.44
N ARG A 18 3.40 26.28 -10.71
CA ARG A 18 3.02 27.49 -11.43
C ARG A 18 2.70 27.21 -12.89
N ALA A 19 1.56 27.68 -13.34
CA ALA A 19 1.18 27.69 -14.75
C ALA A 19 0.61 29.06 -15.14
N VAL A 20 1.10 29.64 -16.23
CA VAL A 20 0.66 30.95 -16.73
C VAL A 20 0.27 30.79 -18.20
N ARG A 21 -0.95 31.13 -18.53
CA ARG A 21 -1.44 31.12 -19.91
C ARG A 21 -0.81 32.26 -20.70
N ALA A 22 -0.37 31.95 -21.93
CA ALA A 22 0.03 32.91 -22.94
C ALA A 22 -1.02 33.01 -24.05
N GLU A 23 -0.86 33.97 -24.94
CA GLU A 23 -1.73 34.09 -26.11
C GLU A 23 -1.34 33.07 -27.18
N GLY A 24 -2.35 32.48 -27.84
CA GLY A 24 -2.14 31.54 -28.95
C GLY A 24 -2.39 30.07 -28.60
N GLU A 25 -2.23 29.25 -29.60
CA GLU A 25 -2.41 27.80 -29.56
C GLU A 25 -1.37 27.13 -30.45
N VAL A 26 -0.91 25.93 -30.08
CA VAL A 26 0.03 25.12 -30.84
C VAL A 26 -0.61 23.78 -31.16
N VAL A 27 -0.46 23.33 -32.39
CA VAL A 27 -1.00 22.03 -32.85
C VAL A 27 0.13 21.04 -33.09
N PHE A 28 0.16 19.98 -32.28
CA PHE A 28 1.08 18.85 -32.42
C PHE A 28 0.46 17.76 -33.30
N ARG A 29 1.09 17.51 -34.46
CA ARG A 29 0.64 16.48 -35.39
C ARG A 29 1.02 15.09 -34.89
N ARG A 30 0.04 14.18 -34.79
CA ARG A 30 0.29 12.82 -34.34
C ARG A 30 1.04 11.92 -35.31
N ASP A 31 0.99 12.24 -36.63
CA ASP A 31 1.69 11.49 -37.67
C ASP A 31 3.22 11.62 -37.59
N SER A 32 3.73 12.77 -37.10
CA SER A 32 5.16 12.97 -36.91
C SER A 32 5.47 14.09 -35.93
N ILE A 33 6.57 13.95 -35.20
CA ILE A 33 7.13 15.01 -34.33
C ILE A 33 8.64 15.10 -34.53
N THR A 34 9.14 16.31 -34.62
CA THR A 34 10.58 16.60 -34.74
C THR A 34 11.11 16.98 -33.37
N VAL A 35 12.11 16.25 -32.88
CA VAL A 35 12.61 16.38 -31.49
C VAL A 35 14.08 16.77 -31.48
N TYR A 36 14.41 17.78 -30.69
CA TYR A 36 15.77 18.14 -30.34
C TYR A 36 16.05 17.79 -28.89
N ILE A 37 17.11 17.04 -28.61
CA ILE A 37 17.50 16.64 -27.25
C ILE A 37 18.96 17.01 -27.02
N GLU A 38 19.23 17.73 -25.93
CA GLU A 38 20.57 18.15 -25.54
C GLU A 38 20.80 17.95 -24.04
N GLY A 39 21.90 17.28 -23.67
CA GLY A 39 22.33 17.06 -22.31
C GLY A 39 21.71 15.87 -21.58
N LEU A 40 20.75 15.14 -22.17
CA LEU A 40 20.22 13.90 -21.63
C LEU A 40 21.17 12.72 -21.90
N SER A 41 21.22 11.76 -20.97
CA SER A 41 21.86 10.45 -21.18
C SER A 41 21.18 9.64 -22.27
N ALA A 42 21.82 8.56 -22.71
CA ALA A 42 21.25 7.64 -23.68
C ALA A 42 19.97 6.94 -23.14
N ALA A 43 19.93 6.59 -21.87
CA ALA A 43 18.79 5.99 -21.21
C ALA A 43 17.61 6.98 -21.17
N GLU A 44 17.81 8.18 -20.67
CA GLU A 44 16.78 9.23 -20.62
C GLU A 44 16.25 9.60 -22.02
N SER A 45 17.16 9.71 -23.01
CA SER A 45 16.75 9.92 -24.41
C SER A 45 15.92 8.75 -24.96
N GLY A 46 16.21 7.52 -24.51
CA GLY A 46 15.43 6.32 -24.78
C GLY A 46 14.00 6.42 -24.21
N VAL A 47 13.88 6.87 -22.97
CA VAL A 47 12.59 7.11 -22.29
C VAL A 47 11.77 8.17 -23.05
N VAL A 48 12.38 9.30 -23.44
CA VAL A 48 11.71 10.33 -24.26
C VAL A 48 11.09 9.73 -25.52
N ARG A 49 11.84 8.92 -26.24
CA ARG A 49 11.36 8.30 -27.48
C ARG A 49 10.26 7.27 -27.23
N SER A 50 10.35 6.51 -26.14
CA SER A 50 9.33 5.55 -25.74
C SER A 50 8.01 6.24 -25.40
N GLU A 51 8.05 7.25 -24.54
CA GLU A 51 6.86 7.99 -24.11
C GLU A 51 6.17 8.71 -25.29
N LEU A 52 6.93 9.26 -26.22
CA LEU A 52 6.37 9.88 -27.44
C LEU A 52 5.65 8.85 -28.32
N ARG A 53 6.21 7.65 -28.48
CA ARG A 53 5.54 6.57 -29.23
C ARG A 53 4.27 6.12 -28.56
N GLU A 54 4.30 5.94 -27.24
CA GLU A 54 3.10 5.58 -26.48
C GLU A 54 2.03 6.67 -26.51
N ALA A 55 2.45 7.93 -26.62
CA ALA A 55 1.54 9.06 -26.84
C ALA A 55 0.95 9.11 -28.26
N GLY A 56 1.30 8.16 -29.12
CA GLY A 56 0.73 7.99 -30.47
C GLY A 56 1.46 8.76 -31.57
N PHE A 57 2.68 9.23 -31.35
CA PHE A 57 3.49 9.81 -32.42
C PHE A 57 4.12 8.70 -33.26
N GLU A 58 3.66 8.56 -34.50
CA GLU A 58 4.06 7.47 -35.39
C GLU A 58 5.51 7.58 -35.87
N ARG A 59 5.95 8.79 -36.20
CA ARG A 59 7.29 9.09 -36.70
C ARG A 59 8.01 10.12 -35.86
N LEU A 60 9.16 9.72 -35.32
CA LEU A 60 10.04 10.60 -34.56
C LEU A 60 11.24 10.99 -35.42
N ARG A 61 11.43 12.31 -35.65
CA ARG A 61 12.55 12.86 -36.37
C ARG A 61 13.47 13.61 -35.43
N THR A 62 14.76 13.62 -35.70
CA THR A 62 15.73 14.45 -34.96
C THR A 62 15.87 15.80 -35.65
N ALA A 63 15.65 16.87 -34.91
CA ALA A 63 15.91 18.22 -35.36
C ALA A 63 17.40 18.54 -35.33
N PRO A 64 17.94 19.31 -36.29
CA PRO A 64 19.34 19.77 -36.24
C PRO A 64 19.56 20.86 -35.20
N GLY A 65 18.53 21.60 -34.77
CA GLY A 65 18.57 22.65 -33.77
C GLY A 65 17.23 22.86 -33.07
N ARG A 66 17.25 23.63 -31.99
CA ARG A 66 16.05 23.90 -31.16
C ARG A 66 14.94 24.60 -31.91
N THR A 67 15.29 25.56 -32.77
CA THR A 67 14.31 26.37 -33.52
C THR A 67 13.62 25.62 -34.64
N GLU A 68 14.08 24.41 -34.96
CA GLU A 68 13.54 23.56 -35.99
C GLU A 68 12.76 22.36 -35.41
N ALA A 69 12.66 22.30 -34.08
CA ALA A 69 12.01 21.21 -33.38
C ALA A 69 10.58 21.57 -32.99
N ASP A 70 9.67 20.62 -33.17
CA ASP A 70 8.33 20.68 -32.55
C ASP A 70 8.42 20.51 -31.02
N LEU A 71 9.44 19.77 -30.56
CA LEU A 71 9.76 19.58 -29.15
C LEU A 71 11.27 19.68 -28.93
N ALA A 72 11.70 20.68 -28.15
CA ALA A 72 13.06 20.83 -27.71
C ALA A 72 13.22 20.51 -26.24
N ILE A 73 14.19 19.66 -25.89
CA ILE A 73 14.51 19.29 -24.50
C ILE A 73 16.00 19.59 -24.23
N ALA A 74 16.29 20.33 -23.16
CA ALA A 74 17.66 20.64 -22.79
C ALA A 74 17.88 20.62 -21.27
N VAL A 75 19.07 20.18 -20.88
CA VAL A 75 19.52 20.18 -19.48
C VAL A 75 20.95 20.68 -19.34
N GLY A 76 21.38 21.02 -18.14
CA GLY A 76 22.74 21.45 -17.81
C GLY A 76 23.10 22.83 -18.40
N GLU A 77 24.26 22.92 -19.00
CA GLU A 77 24.78 24.19 -19.56
C GLU A 77 23.99 24.68 -20.77
N SER A 78 23.27 23.77 -21.42
CA SER A 78 22.43 24.08 -22.57
C SER A 78 21.14 24.83 -22.20
N VAL A 79 20.78 24.88 -20.92
CA VAL A 79 19.64 25.65 -20.41
C VAL A 79 20.06 27.14 -20.28
N PRO A 80 19.26 28.10 -20.78
CA PRO A 80 19.55 29.55 -20.61
C PRO A 80 19.74 29.89 -19.13
N ARG A 81 20.69 30.81 -18.87
CA ARG A 81 21.05 31.19 -17.50
C ARG A 81 19.84 31.61 -16.65
N ILE A 82 18.95 32.43 -17.22
CA ILE A 82 17.76 32.91 -16.52
C ILE A 82 16.82 31.76 -16.11
N ASP A 83 16.74 30.71 -16.91
CA ASP A 83 15.90 29.53 -16.61
C ASP A 83 16.57 28.63 -15.56
N ARG A 84 17.91 28.50 -15.62
CA ARG A 84 18.65 27.80 -14.55
C ARG A 84 18.50 28.48 -13.21
N GLU A 85 18.61 29.84 -13.18
CA GLU A 85 18.40 30.61 -11.96
C GLU A 85 17.00 30.38 -11.37
N ARG A 86 15.95 30.39 -12.21
CA ARG A 86 14.57 30.12 -11.79
C ARG A 86 14.39 28.70 -11.26
N LEU A 87 14.99 27.69 -11.90
CA LEU A 87 14.89 26.31 -11.44
C LEU A 87 15.65 26.10 -10.14
N ASN A 88 16.75 26.80 -9.93
CA ASN A 88 17.53 26.73 -8.68
C ASN A 88 16.82 27.38 -7.47
N GLU A 89 15.77 28.16 -7.69
CA GLU A 89 14.93 28.70 -6.61
C GLU A 89 13.93 27.65 -6.04
N LEU A 90 13.71 26.53 -6.76
CA LEU A 90 12.83 25.48 -6.33
C LEU A 90 13.50 24.53 -5.32
N ALA A 91 12.73 23.86 -4.50
CA ALA A 91 13.24 23.03 -3.41
C ALA A 91 14.17 21.89 -3.87
N HIS A 92 13.90 21.31 -5.04
CA HIS A 92 14.69 20.22 -5.64
C HIS A 92 14.98 20.51 -7.10
N PRO A 93 15.99 21.36 -7.37
CA PRO A 93 16.33 21.82 -8.73
C PRO A 93 16.54 20.70 -9.73
N GLU A 94 17.20 19.61 -9.33
CA GLU A 94 17.49 18.47 -10.20
C GLU A 94 16.25 17.74 -10.74
N GLN A 95 15.11 17.89 -10.05
CA GLN A 95 13.81 17.32 -10.44
C GLN A 95 12.87 18.37 -11.04
N SER A 96 13.30 19.61 -11.13
CA SER A 96 12.48 20.73 -11.57
C SER A 96 12.61 20.97 -13.06
N TYR A 97 11.59 21.59 -13.64
CA TYR A 97 11.58 21.92 -15.06
C TYR A 97 10.81 23.21 -15.35
N ARG A 98 11.10 23.80 -16.51
CA ARG A 98 10.25 24.78 -17.18
C ARG A 98 9.76 24.20 -18.50
N LEU A 99 8.46 24.18 -18.72
CA LEU A 99 7.82 23.84 -19.97
C LEU A 99 7.16 25.07 -20.55
N THR A 100 7.56 25.45 -21.75
CA THR A 100 6.93 26.54 -22.52
C THR A 100 6.29 25.94 -23.78
N ILE A 101 5.00 26.18 -23.97
CA ILE A 101 4.25 25.84 -25.20
C ILE A 101 3.93 27.16 -25.89
N GLY A 102 4.40 27.33 -27.12
CA GLY A 102 4.26 28.55 -27.90
C GLY A 102 5.20 28.55 -29.12
N ASP A 103 5.15 29.60 -29.94
CA ASP A 103 6.03 29.78 -31.10
C ASP A 103 6.12 28.56 -32.04
N GLY A 104 5.02 27.80 -32.15
CA GLY A 104 4.91 26.64 -33.04
C GLY A 104 5.38 25.30 -32.47
N GLY A 105 5.76 25.24 -31.18
CA GLY A 105 6.22 24.00 -30.55
C GLY A 105 6.22 24.03 -29.02
N ALA A 106 6.99 23.13 -28.42
CA ALA A 106 7.23 23.10 -26.98
C ALA A 106 8.73 23.06 -26.66
N THR A 107 9.11 23.75 -25.59
CA THR A 107 10.47 23.71 -25.05
C THR A 107 10.45 23.30 -23.60
N ILE A 108 11.28 22.32 -23.24
CA ILE A 108 11.48 21.83 -21.87
C ILE A 108 12.92 22.10 -21.45
N TYR A 109 13.08 22.87 -20.39
CA TYR A 109 14.34 23.05 -19.69
C TYR A 109 14.28 22.31 -18.36
N GLY A 110 15.13 21.29 -18.17
CA GLY A 110 15.23 20.54 -16.93
C GLY A 110 16.38 21.03 -16.06
N GLY A 111 16.20 21.11 -14.77
CA GLY A 111 17.30 21.32 -13.83
C GLY A 111 18.23 20.12 -13.75
N GLY A 112 17.71 18.92 -14.07
CA GLY A 112 18.42 17.67 -14.32
C GLY A 112 17.67 16.84 -15.36
N GLY A 113 18.22 15.67 -15.70
CA GLY A 113 17.59 14.76 -16.66
C GLY A 113 16.18 14.35 -16.24
N ILE A 114 16.01 13.98 -14.96
CA ILE A 114 14.69 13.61 -14.44
C ILE A 114 13.69 14.77 -14.46
N GLY A 115 14.13 15.99 -14.18
CA GLY A 115 13.30 17.19 -14.31
C GLY A 115 12.81 17.39 -15.75
N ALA A 116 13.68 17.19 -16.74
CA ALA A 116 13.28 17.23 -18.14
C ALA A 116 12.26 16.15 -18.52
N LEU A 117 12.42 14.93 -18.00
CA LEU A 117 11.45 13.85 -18.18
C LEU A 117 10.09 14.17 -17.55
N TYR A 118 10.05 14.81 -16.38
CA TYR A 118 8.80 15.29 -15.77
C TYR A 118 8.13 16.39 -16.59
N GLY A 119 8.92 17.27 -17.21
CA GLY A 119 8.40 18.25 -18.16
C GLY A 119 7.74 17.58 -19.38
N LEU A 120 8.37 16.52 -19.91
CA LEU A 120 7.78 15.69 -20.96
C LEU A 120 6.47 15.04 -20.52
N VAL A 121 6.46 14.42 -19.34
CA VAL A 121 5.23 13.83 -18.77
C VAL A 121 4.11 14.86 -18.72
N THR A 122 4.38 16.07 -18.26
CA THR A 122 3.40 17.15 -18.21
C THR A 122 2.88 17.52 -19.60
N LEU A 123 3.75 17.70 -20.60
CA LEU A 123 3.34 17.95 -21.99
C LEU A 123 2.45 16.81 -22.53
N LEU A 124 2.85 15.56 -22.33
CA LEU A 124 2.12 14.41 -22.84
C LEU A 124 0.77 14.23 -22.13
N SER A 125 0.67 14.59 -20.87
CA SER A 125 -0.60 14.60 -20.14
C SER A 125 -1.59 15.61 -20.72
N LEU A 126 -1.13 16.82 -21.03
CA LEU A 126 -1.95 17.81 -21.76
C LEU A 126 -2.40 17.30 -23.14
N LEU A 127 -1.48 16.68 -23.87
CA LEU A 127 -1.77 16.13 -25.21
C LEU A 127 -2.78 14.99 -25.18
N ARG A 128 -2.84 14.17 -24.14
CA ARG A 128 -3.85 13.09 -24.04
C ARG A 128 -5.27 13.62 -24.05
N GLU A 129 -5.51 14.79 -23.45
CA GLU A 129 -6.81 15.46 -23.42
C GLU A 129 -7.10 16.28 -24.70
N SER A 130 -6.20 16.24 -25.67
CA SER A 130 -6.31 16.94 -26.94
C SER A 130 -6.23 15.98 -28.11
N PRO A 131 -7.37 15.39 -28.54
CA PRO A 131 -7.37 14.45 -29.67
C PRO A 131 -6.88 15.06 -30.99
N ASP A 132 -7.10 16.34 -31.19
CA ASP A 132 -6.66 17.13 -32.34
C ASP A 132 -5.21 17.64 -32.20
N GLY A 133 -4.58 17.42 -31.03
CA GLY A 133 -3.22 17.86 -30.73
C GLY A 133 -3.07 19.35 -30.45
N ALA A 134 -4.18 20.10 -30.36
CA ALA A 134 -4.16 21.53 -30.12
C ALA A 134 -4.01 21.85 -28.61
N LEU A 135 -2.94 22.54 -28.22
CA LEU A 135 -2.68 22.96 -26.85
C LEU A 135 -2.62 24.48 -26.73
N PRO A 136 -3.14 25.06 -25.65
CA PRO A 136 -2.97 26.49 -25.38
C PRO A 136 -1.50 26.82 -25.18
N ALA A 137 -1.09 28.00 -25.57
CA ALA A 137 0.20 28.53 -25.20
C ALA A 137 0.28 28.73 -23.69
N VAL A 138 1.30 28.18 -23.05
CA VAL A 138 1.45 28.16 -21.58
C VAL A 138 2.93 28.14 -21.17
N ASP A 139 3.24 28.78 -20.07
CA ASP A 139 4.53 28.71 -19.36
C ASP A 139 4.32 28.07 -18.00
N ILE A 140 4.92 26.89 -17.80
CA ILE A 140 4.85 26.10 -16.57
C ILE A 140 6.25 26.05 -15.97
N VAL A 141 6.36 26.45 -14.69
CA VAL A 141 7.57 26.28 -13.87
C VAL A 141 7.19 25.37 -12.71
N ASP A 142 7.87 24.24 -12.58
CA ASP A 142 7.39 23.16 -11.72
C ASP A 142 8.55 22.33 -11.13
N GLY A 143 8.32 21.80 -9.94
CA GLY A 143 9.23 20.93 -9.21
C GLY A 143 8.60 20.44 -7.90
N PRO A 144 9.13 19.36 -7.31
CA PRO A 144 8.55 18.75 -6.11
C PRO A 144 8.88 19.50 -4.83
N ASP A 145 7.98 19.42 -3.84
CA ASP A 145 8.24 19.88 -2.47
C ASP A 145 8.98 18.81 -1.65
N ALA A 146 8.74 17.52 -1.88
CA ALA A 146 9.49 16.41 -1.28
C ALA A 146 10.44 15.79 -2.30
N ARG A 147 11.71 15.55 -1.91
CA ARG A 147 12.71 14.94 -2.78
C ARG A 147 12.35 13.52 -3.22
N LYS A 148 11.82 12.71 -2.30
CA LYS A 148 11.36 11.34 -2.55
C LYS A 148 9.86 11.22 -2.33
N ARG A 149 9.18 10.69 -3.33
CA ARG A 149 7.75 10.36 -3.33
C ARG A 149 7.67 8.87 -3.57
N ILE A 150 7.45 8.14 -2.47
CA ILE A 150 7.61 6.69 -2.39
C ILE A 150 6.24 6.06 -2.31
N VAL A 151 6.05 4.93 -2.96
CA VAL A 151 4.91 4.03 -2.74
C VAL A 151 5.40 2.61 -2.49
N SER A 152 4.69 1.86 -1.67
CA SER A 152 5.14 0.56 -1.17
C SER A 152 4.18 -0.58 -1.59
N PRO A 153 4.21 -1.04 -2.86
CA PRO A 153 3.49 -2.23 -3.26
C PRO A 153 4.19 -3.50 -2.79
N THR A 154 3.41 -4.58 -2.66
CA THR A 154 3.93 -5.89 -2.27
C THR A 154 4.43 -6.68 -3.47
N LEU A 155 5.68 -7.10 -3.46
CA LEU A 155 6.21 -8.09 -4.40
C LEU A 155 5.95 -9.51 -3.90
N THR A 156 6.12 -9.75 -2.59
CA THR A 156 5.73 -10.99 -1.94
C THR A 156 5.36 -10.74 -0.49
N TRP A 157 4.33 -11.43 -0.04
CA TRP A 157 3.90 -11.39 1.35
C TRP A 157 3.60 -12.80 1.82
N TYR A 158 4.58 -13.43 2.34
CA TYR A 158 4.48 -14.77 2.87
C TYR A 158 5.04 -14.81 4.29
N ALA A 159 4.50 -13.93 5.11
CA ALA A 159 4.77 -13.88 6.53
C ALA A 159 3.65 -14.59 7.31
N GLY A 160 3.87 -14.93 8.54
CA GLY A 160 2.91 -15.63 9.40
C GLY A 160 1.59 -14.88 9.68
N PHE A 161 1.30 -13.83 8.92
CA PHE A 161 0.07 -13.07 9.05
C PHE A 161 -1.06 -13.68 8.22
N ALA A 162 -2.15 -14.01 8.87
CA ALA A 162 -3.39 -14.46 8.24
C ALA A 162 -4.10 -13.28 7.54
N ARG A 163 -3.54 -12.81 6.44
CA ARG A 163 -4.06 -11.64 5.74
C ARG A 163 -4.42 -11.94 4.31
N ALA A 164 -5.23 -11.05 3.70
CA ALA A 164 -5.59 -11.15 2.31
C ALA A 164 -4.35 -11.25 1.42
N GLY A 165 -4.43 -12.07 0.41
CA GLY A 165 -3.42 -12.08 -0.64
C GLY A 165 -3.45 -10.75 -1.38
N PHE A 166 -2.27 -10.28 -1.76
CA PHE A 166 -2.14 -9.08 -2.57
C PHE A 166 -2.13 -9.46 -4.04
N GLY A 167 -2.98 -8.82 -4.84
CA GLY A 167 -3.01 -9.03 -6.28
C GLY A 167 -1.67 -8.72 -6.94
N THR A 168 -0.92 -7.75 -6.39
CA THR A 168 0.41 -7.36 -6.88
C THR A 168 1.44 -8.50 -6.85
N GLN A 169 1.30 -9.46 -5.93
CA GLN A 169 2.17 -10.64 -5.88
C GLN A 169 2.04 -11.56 -7.10
N LEU A 170 0.92 -11.46 -7.79
CA LEU A 170 0.59 -12.29 -8.95
C LEU A 170 1.02 -11.63 -10.27
N TRP A 171 1.52 -10.40 -10.21
CA TRP A 171 1.91 -9.65 -11.40
C TRP A 171 3.16 -10.22 -12.06
N GLU A 172 3.10 -10.30 -13.38
CA GLU A 172 4.26 -10.57 -14.22
C GLU A 172 4.97 -9.27 -14.65
N GLY A 173 6.13 -9.41 -15.27
CA GLY A 173 6.95 -8.29 -15.71
C GLY A 173 6.22 -7.20 -16.50
N PRO A 174 5.37 -7.51 -17.48
CA PRO A 174 4.61 -6.49 -18.23
C PRO A 174 3.68 -5.66 -17.34
N ARG A 175 3.05 -6.27 -16.35
CA ARG A 175 2.17 -5.56 -15.40
C ARG A 175 2.96 -4.64 -14.48
N TRP A 176 4.10 -5.11 -13.97
CA TRP A 176 5.02 -4.27 -13.19
C TRP A 176 5.52 -3.08 -14.00
N LYS A 177 5.87 -3.26 -15.28
CA LYS A 177 6.25 -2.14 -16.14
C LYS A 177 5.12 -1.12 -16.31
N ALA A 178 3.89 -1.58 -16.55
CA ALA A 178 2.73 -0.70 -16.64
C ALA A 178 2.51 0.11 -15.34
N PHE A 179 2.75 -0.49 -14.18
CA PHE A 179 2.69 0.20 -12.90
C PHE A 179 3.85 1.20 -12.73
N ILE A 180 5.07 0.84 -13.13
CA ILE A 180 6.22 1.76 -13.14
C ILE A 180 5.95 2.96 -14.05
N ASP A 181 5.37 2.75 -15.23
CA ASP A 181 4.96 3.83 -16.13
C ASP A 181 3.88 4.72 -15.51
N TRP A 182 2.93 4.12 -14.79
CA TRP A 182 1.94 4.87 -14.04
C TRP A 182 2.61 5.74 -12.96
N CYS A 183 3.52 5.17 -12.16
CA CYS A 183 4.29 5.89 -11.15
C CYS A 183 5.09 7.05 -11.78
N PHE A 184 5.79 6.79 -12.87
CA PHE A 184 6.54 7.79 -13.61
C PHE A 184 5.65 8.96 -14.07
N ARG A 185 4.48 8.66 -14.63
CA ARG A 185 3.52 9.66 -15.10
C ARG A 185 2.88 10.46 -13.97
N HIS A 186 2.84 9.92 -12.77
CA HIS A 186 2.44 10.65 -11.56
C HIS A 186 3.63 11.24 -10.78
N LYS A 187 4.83 11.24 -11.40
CA LYS A 187 6.06 11.79 -10.82
C LYS A 187 6.45 11.17 -9.47
N ILE A 188 6.02 9.94 -9.21
CA ILE A 188 6.51 9.08 -8.13
C ILE A 188 7.91 8.63 -8.53
N ASN A 189 8.90 8.76 -7.64
CA ASN A 189 10.30 8.50 -7.96
C ASN A 189 10.97 7.46 -7.07
N ALA A 190 10.19 6.71 -6.30
CA ALA A 190 10.71 5.56 -5.59
C ALA A 190 9.62 4.50 -5.36
N LEU A 191 10.00 3.24 -5.48
CA LEU A 191 9.18 2.08 -5.13
C LEU A 191 9.86 1.31 -4.01
N ASN A 192 9.12 1.08 -2.94
CA ASN A 192 9.57 0.32 -1.81
C ASN A 192 8.90 -1.06 -1.84
N LEU A 193 9.51 -2.02 -2.52
CA LEU A 193 8.91 -3.34 -2.74
C LEU A 193 8.93 -4.17 -1.47
N VAL A 194 7.76 -4.41 -0.91
CA VAL A 194 7.61 -5.25 0.27
C VAL A 194 7.88 -6.72 -0.11
N MET A 195 8.83 -7.34 0.58
CA MET A 195 9.21 -8.74 0.39
C MET A 195 9.31 -9.43 1.75
N TYR A 196 8.19 -9.92 2.25
CA TYR A 196 8.12 -10.66 3.49
C TYR A 196 7.88 -12.14 3.23
N GLY A 197 8.51 -12.99 4.03
CA GLY A 197 8.43 -14.44 3.89
C GLY A 197 9.36 -14.99 2.81
N PHE A 198 8.91 -15.98 2.06
CA PHE A 198 9.75 -16.65 1.07
C PHE A 198 10.20 -15.71 -0.05
N TRP A 199 11.46 -15.88 -0.50
CA TRP A 199 12.05 -15.00 -1.51
C TRP A 199 11.45 -15.23 -2.90
N PRO A 200 11.10 -14.15 -3.62
CA PRO A 200 10.56 -14.24 -4.98
C PRO A 200 11.64 -14.33 -6.07
N PHE A 201 12.87 -14.63 -5.71
CA PHE A 201 14.04 -14.71 -6.60
C PHE A 201 14.91 -15.92 -6.29
N GLU A 202 15.75 -16.33 -7.23
CA GLU A 202 16.68 -17.44 -7.05
C GLU A 202 17.74 -17.12 -6.00
N PHE A 203 17.91 -18.03 -5.06
CA PHE A 203 18.90 -17.93 -4.00
C PHE A 203 19.66 -19.26 -3.87
N PRO A 204 20.70 -19.47 -4.70
CA PRO A 204 21.38 -20.75 -4.79
C PRO A 204 22.00 -21.27 -3.50
N GLU A 205 22.45 -20.36 -2.61
CA GLU A 205 23.02 -20.71 -1.31
C GLU A 205 21.97 -21.18 -0.29
N TYR A 206 20.71 -20.76 -0.47
CA TYR A 206 19.58 -21.06 0.41
C TYR A 206 18.30 -21.33 -0.41
N PRO A 207 18.30 -22.41 -1.23
CA PRO A 207 17.17 -22.69 -2.14
C PRO A 207 15.87 -23.00 -1.40
N GLU A 208 15.93 -23.46 -0.16
CA GLU A 208 14.78 -23.76 0.69
C GLU A 208 14.01 -22.50 1.12
N THR A 209 14.59 -21.32 0.95
CA THR A 209 13.97 -20.04 1.32
C THR A 209 13.18 -19.39 0.19
N VAL A 210 13.17 -20.02 -0.98
CA VAL A 210 12.59 -19.48 -2.21
C VAL A 210 11.13 -19.89 -2.36
N LEU A 211 10.29 -18.97 -2.84
CA LEU A 211 8.84 -19.18 -3.04
C LEU A 211 8.57 -20.04 -4.29
N ARG A 212 8.91 -21.33 -4.19
CA ARG A 212 8.78 -22.30 -5.26
C ARG A 212 8.06 -23.55 -4.80
N ASP A 213 7.12 -23.99 -5.62
CA ASP A 213 6.37 -25.25 -5.45
C ASP A 213 5.72 -25.43 -4.08
N LEU A 214 5.35 -24.30 -3.45
CA LEU A 214 4.59 -24.35 -2.21
C LEU A 214 3.17 -24.84 -2.49
N LYS A 215 2.71 -25.78 -1.69
CA LYS A 215 1.34 -26.24 -1.75
C LYS A 215 0.43 -25.25 -1.08
N VAL A 216 -0.50 -24.72 -1.83
CA VAL A 216 -1.48 -23.74 -1.38
C VAL A 216 -2.89 -24.19 -1.72
N HIS A 217 -3.87 -23.69 -0.98
CA HIS A 217 -5.28 -23.97 -1.24
C HIS A 217 -5.95 -22.69 -1.72
N THR A 218 -6.82 -22.85 -2.70
CA THR A 218 -7.63 -21.80 -3.27
C THR A 218 -9.03 -22.30 -3.57
N TRP A 219 -9.99 -21.37 -3.62
CA TRP A 219 -11.34 -21.67 -4.03
C TRP A 219 -11.42 -21.81 -5.55
N SER A 220 -12.08 -22.87 -6.03
CA SER A 220 -12.38 -23.06 -7.45
C SER A 220 -13.87 -22.83 -7.71
N LYS A 221 -14.21 -21.82 -8.51
CA LYS A 221 -15.58 -21.57 -8.97
C LYS A 221 -16.15 -22.73 -9.78
N GLU A 222 -15.31 -23.36 -10.60
CA GLU A 222 -15.73 -24.46 -11.49
C GLU A 222 -16.17 -25.67 -10.68
N ILE A 223 -15.45 -25.95 -9.59
CA ILE A 223 -15.73 -27.12 -8.73
C ILE A 223 -16.65 -26.73 -7.58
N GLY A 224 -16.68 -25.45 -7.19
CA GLY A 224 -17.42 -24.96 -6.02
C GLY A 224 -16.81 -25.44 -4.70
N ASP A 225 -15.50 -25.67 -4.67
CA ASP A 225 -14.79 -26.20 -3.50
C ASP A 225 -13.34 -25.73 -3.48
N TRP A 226 -12.66 -25.96 -2.36
CA TRP A 226 -11.23 -25.73 -2.19
C TRP A 226 -10.39 -26.78 -2.91
N ILE A 227 -9.38 -26.34 -3.63
CA ILE A 227 -8.43 -27.21 -4.32
C ILE A 227 -7.00 -26.91 -3.87
N GLU A 228 -6.16 -27.94 -3.83
CA GLU A 228 -4.72 -27.79 -3.62
C GLU A 228 -4.04 -27.55 -4.96
N VAL A 229 -3.19 -26.52 -4.98
CA VAL A 229 -2.35 -26.21 -6.13
C VAL A 229 -0.91 -25.98 -5.67
N SER A 230 0.05 -26.13 -6.60
CA SER A 230 1.44 -25.76 -6.37
C SER A 230 1.66 -24.34 -6.82
N PHE A 231 2.10 -23.47 -5.90
CA PHE A 231 2.38 -22.07 -6.18
C PHE A 231 3.88 -21.80 -6.29
N THR A 232 4.26 -21.19 -7.38
CA THR A 232 5.61 -20.64 -7.60
C THR A 232 5.47 -19.17 -7.99
N HIS A 233 6.21 -18.29 -7.33
CA HIS A 233 6.14 -16.86 -7.61
C HIS A 233 6.40 -16.57 -9.10
N PRO A 234 5.66 -15.62 -9.74
CA PRO A 234 5.79 -15.30 -11.16
C PRO A 234 7.25 -15.04 -11.60
N ASN A 235 8.03 -14.32 -10.80
CA ASN A 235 9.44 -14.05 -11.10
C ASN A 235 10.34 -15.31 -11.16
N LEU A 236 9.96 -16.38 -10.47
CA LEU A 236 10.68 -17.64 -10.50
C LEU A 236 10.30 -18.51 -11.71
N ARG A 237 9.09 -18.32 -12.23
CA ARG A 237 8.62 -18.97 -13.45
C ARG A 237 9.22 -18.30 -14.70
N LYS A 238 9.23 -16.97 -14.69
CA LYS A 238 9.78 -16.15 -15.76
C LYS A 238 10.45 -14.91 -15.14
N PRO A 239 11.78 -14.92 -15.00
CA PRO A 239 12.51 -13.83 -14.35
C PRO A 239 12.23 -12.47 -14.99
N PHE A 240 11.90 -11.49 -14.17
CA PHE A 240 11.63 -10.11 -14.60
C PHE A 240 12.19 -9.05 -13.62
N LEU A 241 12.57 -9.44 -12.41
CA LEU A 241 12.86 -8.49 -11.33
C LEU A 241 14.03 -7.55 -11.69
N GLU A 242 15.15 -8.08 -12.16
CA GLU A 242 16.31 -7.27 -12.58
C GLU A 242 15.96 -6.35 -13.76
N GLU A 243 15.06 -6.81 -14.65
CA GLU A 243 14.60 -6.01 -15.78
C GLU A 243 13.74 -4.84 -15.34
N ILE A 244 12.79 -5.06 -14.41
CA ILE A 244 11.92 -3.98 -13.91
C ILE A 244 12.67 -2.98 -13.05
N ILE A 245 13.70 -3.41 -12.29
CA ILE A 245 14.57 -2.51 -11.53
C ILE A 245 15.29 -1.55 -12.50
N ARG A 246 15.93 -2.10 -13.54
CA ARG A 246 16.59 -1.26 -14.56
C ARG A 246 15.59 -0.35 -15.27
N TYR A 247 14.41 -0.87 -15.64
CA TYR A 247 13.36 -0.11 -16.30
C TYR A 247 12.86 1.07 -15.46
N ALA A 248 12.76 0.90 -14.16
CA ALA A 248 12.42 1.95 -13.21
C ALA A 248 13.56 2.99 -13.11
N ASN A 249 14.80 2.52 -12.94
CA ASN A 249 15.97 3.40 -12.83
C ASN A 249 16.15 4.28 -14.08
N ASP A 250 15.91 3.76 -15.28
CA ASP A 250 15.94 4.53 -16.53
C ASP A 250 14.93 5.69 -16.52
N ARG A 251 13.86 5.59 -15.72
CA ARG A 251 12.83 6.62 -15.51
C ARG A 251 13.06 7.49 -14.28
N GLY A 252 14.21 7.35 -13.61
CA GLY A 252 14.52 8.06 -12.38
C GLY A 252 13.70 7.59 -11.18
N ILE A 253 13.20 6.36 -11.21
CA ILE A 253 12.52 5.72 -10.09
C ILE A 253 13.47 4.75 -9.40
N ASP A 254 13.84 5.06 -8.16
CA ASP A 254 14.63 4.16 -7.34
C ASP A 254 13.78 2.96 -6.88
N MET A 255 14.43 1.81 -6.81
CA MET A 255 13.81 0.57 -6.34
C MET A 255 14.46 0.13 -5.03
N TYR A 256 13.68 0.07 -3.98
CA TYR A 256 14.13 -0.36 -2.66
C TYR A 256 13.49 -1.70 -2.30
N ALA A 257 14.26 -2.56 -1.62
CA ALA A 257 13.76 -3.81 -1.04
C ALA A 257 13.34 -3.55 0.40
N TYR A 258 12.06 -3.73 0.71
CA TYR A 258 11.54 -3.61 2.06
C TYR A 258 11.37 -4.99 2.66
N ILE A 259 12.19 -5.29 3.67
CA ILE A 259 12.32 -6.62 4.28
C ILE A 259 12.40 -6.52 5.80
N GLY A 260 12.18 -7.61 6.48
CA GLY A 260 12.44 -7.67 7.93
C GLY A 260 13.94 -7.61 8.25
N LEU A 261 14.29 -7.01 9.36
CA LEU A 261 15.69 -6.93 9.82
C LEU A 261 16.23 -8.30 10.22
N ASN A 262 15.48 -9.04 11.04
CA ASN A 262 15.69 -10.44 11.40
C ASN A 262 14.36 -11.18 11.61
N SER A 263 13.27 -10.60 11.18
CA SER A 263 11.93 -11.18 11.05
C SER A 263 11.52 -11.18 9.59
N TYR A 264 10.44 -11.84 9.23
CA TYR A 264 9.97 -11.90 7.84
C TYR A 264 11.07 -12.32 6.84
N SER A 265 11.93 -13.24 7.25
CA SER A 265 13.23 -13.48 6.62
C SER A 265 13.22 -14.67 5.67
N GLY A 266 12.38 -14.66 4.67
CA GLY A 266 12.27 -15.75 3.72
C GLY A 266 11.69 -17.02 4.36
N GLY A 267 11.92 -18.15 3.72
CA GLY A 267 11.52 -19.46 4.24
C GLY A 267 12.49 -20.07 5.27
N TYR A 268 13.53 -19.33 5.68
CA TYR A 268 14.60 -19.86 6.54
C TYR A 268 14.09 -20.42 7.87
N PRO A 269 13.24 -19.69 8.64
CA PRO A 269 12.73 -20.21 9.91
C PRO A 269 11.76 -21.40 9.75
N VAL A 270 11.25 -21.64 8.56
CA VAL A 270 10.43 -22.81 8.24
C VAL A 270 11.30 -24.03 8.02
N ALA A 271 12.36 -23.88 7.23
CA ALA A 271 13.32 -24.95 6.95
C ALA A 271 14.24 -25.26 8.15
N HIS A 272 14.53 -24.23 8.96
CA HIS A 272 15.43 -24.27 10.11
C HIS A 272 14.73 -23.78 11.38
N PRO A 273 13.78 -24.54 11.96
CA PRO A 273 13.00 -24.10 13.14
C PRO A 273 13.87 -23.73 14.34
N GLU A 274 15.02 -24.36 14.49
CA GLU A 274 16.00 -24.09 15.54
C GLU A 274 16.66 -22.72 15.43
N SER A 275 16.53 -22.04 14.27
CA SER A 275 17.07 -20.70 14.04
C SER A 275 16.25 -19.59 14.69
N ARG A 276 15.04 -19.91 15.08
CA ARG A 276 14.10 -18.95 15.65
C ARG A 276 14.54 -18.42 17.00
N GLY A 277 14.18 -17.19 17.25
CA GLY A 277 14.34 -16.60 18.56
C GLY A 277 13.47 -17.27 19.62
N GLN A 278 14.00 -17.46 20.80
CA GLN A 278 13.27 -18.01 21.92
C GLN A 278 12.48 -16.91 22.63
N LEU A 279 11.17 -17.07 22.77
CA LEU A 279 10.33 -16.17 23.53
C LEU A 279 10.53 -16.34 25.04
N SER A 280 10.32 -15.28 25.79
CA SER A 280 10.27 -15.38 27.25
C SER A 280 9.04 -16.18 27.68
N ARG A 281 9.13 -16.83 28.84
CA ARG A 281 7.99 -17.58 29.41
C ARG A 281 6.79 -16.68 29.63
N GLU A 282 7.05 -15.44 30.06
CA GLU A 282 6.01 -14.44 30.30
C GLU A 282 5.22 -14.11 29.01
N LEU A 283 5.92 -13.87 27.88
CA LEU A 283 5.27 -13.61 26.59
C LEU A 283 4.48 -14.82 26.10
N LEU A 284 5.03 -16.03 26.26
CA LEU A 284 4.31 -17.25 25.90
C LEU A 284 3.04 -17.43 26.75
N ASP A 285 3.10 -17.14 28.04
CA ASP A 285 1.96 -17.25 28.95
C ASP A 285 0.90 -16.18 28.65
N GLN A 286 1.30 -15.03 28.10
CA GLN A 286 0.42 -13.99 27.61
C GLN A 286 -0.19 -14.31 26.24
N GLY A 287 0.24 -15.41 25.62
CA GLY A 287 -0.25 -15.84 24.31
C GLY A 287 0.37 -15.10 23.12
N HIS A 288 1.47 -14.37 23.33
CA HIS A 288 2.20 -13.76 22.24
C HIS A 288 2.78 -14.82 21.31
N VAL A 289 2.41 -14.71 20.05
CA VAL A 289 2.90 -15.57 18.96
C VAL A 289 3.31 -14.77 17.73
N ASN A 290 3.26 -13.46 17.82
CA ASN A 290 3.69 -12.57 16.76
C ASN A 290 5.19 -12.75 16.50
N ASN A 291 5.61 -12.49 15.28
CA ASN A 291 7.00 -12.65 14.86
C ASN A 291 7.59 -14.02 15.17
N TYR A 292 6.76 -15.04 15.09
CA TYR A 292 7.19 -16.43 15.27
C TYR A 292 8.32 -16.83 14.31
N ASP A 293 8.52 -16.07 13.26
CA ASP A 293 9.58 -16.18 12.27
C ASP A 293 10.83 -15.34 12.58
N SER A 294 10.85 -14.64 13.73
CA SER A 294 12.02 -13.86 14.13
C SER A 294 13.22 -14.78 14.43
N LEU A 295 14.33 -14.46 13.78
CA LEU A 295 15.56 -15.25 13.86
C LEU A 295 16.47 -14.80 15.00
N CYS A 296 17.18 -15.75 15.61
CA CYS A 296 18.13 -15.48 16.67
C CYS A 296 19.44 -14.89 16.12
N ALA A 297 19.61 -13.57 16.23
CA ALA A 297 20.79 -12.84 15.73
C ALA A 297 22.13 -13.22 16.40
N SER A 298 22.14 -13.95 17.51
CA SER A 298 23.39 -14.46 18.12
C SER A 298 23.90 -15.75 17.49
N ARG A 299 23.12 -16.42 16.66
CA ARG A 299 23.54 -17.63 15.95
C ARG A 299 24.35 -17.27 14.72
N LYS A 300 25.46 -17.96 14.52
CA LYS A 300 26.33 -17.72 13.36
C LYS A 300 25.64 -18.07 12.03
N ASP A 301 24.98 -19.21 11.95
CA ASP A 301 24.25 -19.66 10.76
C ASP A 301 23.15 -18.66 10.35
N VAL A 302 22.43 -18.10 11.32
CA VAL A 302 21.45 -17.04 11.06
C VAL A 302 22.11 -15.77 10.52
N ARG A 303 23.21 -15.34 11.12
CA ARG A 303 23.95 -14.16 10.63
C ARG A 303 24.47 -14.36 9.22
N ASP A 304 25.05 -15.53 8.94
CA ASP A 304 25.54 -15.87 7.62
C ASP A 304 24.42 -15.82 6.57
N TYR A 305 23.23 -16.35 6.90
CA TYR A 305 22.06 -16.28 6.06
C TYR A 305 21.56 -14.83 5.83
N LEU A 306 21.43 -14.06 6.89
CA LEU A 306 20.96 -12.66 6.80
C LEU A 306 21.91 -11.80 5.94
N ILE A 307 23.22 -11.96 6.14
CA ILE A 307 24.26 -11.29 5.33
C ILE A 307 24.19 -11.74 3.86
N ALA A 308 24.04 -13.04 3.61
CA ALA A 308 23.89 -13.55 2.25
C ALA A 308 22.61 -12.98 1.58
N SER A 309 21.51 -12.86 2.32
CA SER A 309 20.25 -12.32 1.81
C SER A 309 20.39 -10.86 1.37
N VAL A 310 20.96 -9.98 2.19
CA VAL A 310 21.13 -8.56 1.83
C VAL A 310 22.08 -8.38 0.64
N LYS A 311 23.16 -9.18 0.57
CA LYS A 311 24.05 -9.20 -0.59
C LYS A 311 23.36 -9.68 -1.86
N ARG A 312 22.53 -10.71 -1.76
CA ARG A 312 21.77 -11.21 -2.91
C ARG A 312 20.79 -10.17 -3.44
N ILE A 313 20.09 -9.48 -2.55
CA ILE A 313 19.18 -8.39 -2.92
C ILE A 313 19.94 -7.25 -3.61
N GLU A 314 21.07 -6.84 -3.07
CA GLU A 314 21.92 -5.83 -3.71
C GLU A 314 22.37 -6.23 -5.11
N GLN A 315 22.77 -7.51 -5.32
CA GLN A 315 23.15 -8.06 -6.62
C GLN A 315 22.03 -8.03 -7.66
N LEU A 316 20.75 -8.06 -7.24
CA LEU A 316 19.61 -7.90 -8.14
C LEU A 316 19.46 -6.48 -8.69
N GLY A 317 20.22 -5.51 -8.16
CA GLY A 317 20.27 -4.13 -8.64
C GLY A 317 19.40 -3.15 -7.87
N PHE A 318 18.86 -3.52 -6.72
CA PHE A 318 18.14 -2.58 -5.85
C PHE A 318 19.02 -1.41 -5.43
N ASN A 319 18.43 -0.21 -5.38
CA ASN A 319 19.12 1.03 -4.99
C ASN A 319 19.33 1.12 -3.47
N GLY A 320 18.62 0.32 -2.71
CA GLY A 320 18.78 0.23 -1.26
C GLY A 320 17.89 -0.80 -0.61
N LEU A 321 18.09 -0.94 0.68
CA LEU A 321 17.30 -1.82 1.54
C LEU A 321 16.63 -1.02 2.65
N VAL A 322 15.38 -1.30 2.87
CA VAL A 322 14.59 -0.75 3.97
C VAL A 322 14.23 -1.90 4.89
N PHE A 323 14.64 -1.81 6.12
CA PHE A 323 14.44 -2.86 7.10
C PHE A 323 13.29 -2.53 8.03
N GLU A 324 12.47 -3.51 8.32
CA GLU A 324 11.51 -3.45 9.40
C GLU A 324 12.06 -4.19 10.61
N GLU A 325 12.12 -3.49 11.72
CA GLU A 325 12.39 -4.11 13.00
C GLU A 325 11.20 -4.98 13.41
N SER A 326 11.43 -6.04 14.19
CA SER A 326 10.35 -6.86 14.73
C SER A 326 9.28 -6.00 15.41
N GLU A 327 8.02 -6.21 15.10
CA GLU A 327 6.90 -5.43 15.68
C GLU A 327 6.60 -5.78 17.15
N GLU A 328 7.18 -6.87 17.65
CA GLU A 328 6.97 -7.26 19.05
C GLU A 328 7.59 -6.28 20.02
N VAL A 329 6.76 -5.83 20.92
CA VAL A 329 7.12 -4.99 22.05
C VAL A 329 7.95 -5.81 23.02
N GLN A 330 9.07 -5.24 23.52
CA GLN A 330 9.84 -5.78 24.66
C GLN A 330 10.38 -7.20 24.43
N TRP A 331 10.63 -7.58 23.16
CA TRP A 331 11.09 -8.92 22.86
C TRP A 331 12.52 -8.95 22.30
N PHE A 332 13.32 -9.83 22.88
CA PHE A 332 14.57 -10.31 22.28
C PHE A 332 14.74 -11.79 22.61
N CYS A 333 15.54 -12.50 21.81
CA CYS A 333 15.74 -13.93 21.96
C CYS A 333 16.29 -14.30 23.35
N GLN A 334 15.65 -15.23 24.02
CA GLN A 334 15.96 -15.68 25.39
C GLN A 334 16.99 -16.83 25.46
N CYS A 335 17.70 -17.13 24.37
CA CYS A 335 18.81 -18.09 24.43
C CYS A 335 19.98 -17.54 25.28
N GLU A 336 20.85 -18.44 25.77
CA GLU A 336 21.96 -18.06 26.66
C GLU A 336 22.85 -16.96 26.05
N ALA A 337 23.22 -17.08 24.77
CA ALA A 337 24.05 -16.09 24.09
C ALA A 337 23.41 -14.72 23.98
N CYS A 338 22.11 -14.65 23.72
CA CYS A 338 21.37 -13.37 23.70
C CYS A 338 21.21 -12.79 25.11
N LYS A 339 20.96 -13.61 26.12
CA LYS A 339 20.88 -13.16 27.50
C LYS A 339 22.23 -12.64 28.02
N GLU A 340 23.31 -13.32 27.70
CA GLU A 340 24.66 -12.86 28.05
C GLU A 340 24.95 -11.49 27.44
N LYS A 341 24.59 -11.31 26.15
CA LYS A 341 24.90 -10.08 25.42
C LYS A 341 23.95 -8.92 25.73
N TYR A 342 22.66 -9.16 25.84
CA TYR A 342 21.64 -8.12 25.90
C TYR A 342 20.79 -8.15 27.18
N GLY A 343 20.83 -9.25 27.97
CA GLY A 343 19.93 -9.45 29.09
C GLY A 343 20.15 -8.51 30.27
N HIS A 344 21.23 -7.73 30.26
CA HIS A 344 21.49 -6.67 31.25
C HIS A 344 20.78 -5.35 30.95
N LEU A 345 20.17 -5.24 29.73
CA LEU A 345 19.46 -4.05 29.27
C LEU A 345 17.96 -4.18 29.54
N PRO A 346 17.24 -3.07 29.68
CA PRO A 346 15.78 -3.10 29.60
C PRO A 346 15.31 -3.79 28.30
N PRO A 347 14.15 -4.48 28.28
CA PRO A 347 13.73 -5.29 27.14
C PRO A 347 13.69 -4.54 25.79
N ASN A 348 13.19 -3.31 25.77
CA ASN A 348 13.17 -2.48 24.56
C ASN A 348 14.58 -2.10 24.10
N ASP A 349 15.45 -1.72 25.03
CA ASP A 349 16.84 -1.38 24.71
C ASP A 349 17.61 -2.62 24.22
N ALA A 350 17.31 -3.79 24.77
CA ALA A 350 17.87 -5.06 24.31
C ALA A 350 17.46 -5.34 22.86
N LYS A 351 16.18 -5.19 22.52
CA LYS A 351 15.65 -5.35 21.17
C LYS A 351 16.34 -4.41 20.17
N HIS A 352 16.39 -3.12 20.50
CA HIS A 352 17.05 -2.13 19.64
C HIS A 352 18.55 -2.36 19.51
N SER A 353 19.20 -2.89 20.55
CA SER A 353 20.63 -3.25 20.48
C SER A 353 20.88 -4.40 19.50
N VAL A 354 19.97 -5.37 19.43
CA VAL A 354 20.02 -6.43 18.38
C VAL A 354 19.92 -5.81 17.00
N SER A 355 18.99 -4.88 16.83
CA SER A 355 18.78 -4.18 15.54
C SER A 355 20.01 -3.37 15.12
N VAL A 356 20.61 -2.64 16.05
CA VAL A 356 21.85 -1.87 15.79
C VAL A 356 23.01 -2.77 15.41
N ASP A 357 23.19 -3.89 16.09
CA ASP A 357 24.25 -4.86 15.76
C ASP A 357 24.10 -5.46 14.36
N LEU A 358 22.86 -5.70 13.93
CA LEU A 358 22.59 -6.19 12.58
C LEU A 358 22.81 -5.08 11.53
N LEU A 359 22.41 -3.86 11.81
CA LEU A 359 22.61 -2.73 10.92
C LEU A 359 24.10 -2.45 10.69
N TRP A 360 24.94 -2.55 11.73
CA TRP A 360 26.39 -2.50 11.56
C TRP A 360 26.92 -3.63 10.68
N ALA A 361 26.44 -4.86 10.88
CA ALA A 361 26.85 -6.00 10.04
C ALA A 361 26.42 -5.84 8.57
N TYR A 362 25.28 -5.25 8.31
CA TYR A 362 24.81 -4.98 6.96
C TYR A 362 25.59 -3.82 6.31
N GLU A 363 25.86 -2.76 7.05
CA GLU A 363 26.66 -1.65 6.56
C GLU A 363 28.06 -2.09 6.12
N GLU A 364 28.69 -2.99 6.89
CA GLU A 364 30.02 -3.50 6.60
C GLU A 364 30.10 -4.26 5.25
N VAL A 365 29.01 -4.90 4.84
CA VAL A 365 28.99 -5.78 3.66
C VAL A 365 28.33 -5.19 2.42
N LEU A 366 27.52 -4.15 2.56
CA LEU A 366 26.85 -3.47 1.46
C LEU A 366 27.70 -2.34 0.90
N ARG A 367 27.55 -2.06 -0.40
CA ARG A 367 28.30 -1.00 -1.07
C ARG A 367 27.95 0.39 -0.48
N PRO A 368 28.88 1.35 -0.50
CA PRO A 368 28.64 2.69 0.06
C PRO A 368 27.44 3.44 -0.55
N GLU A 369 27.16 3.20 -1.84
CA GLU A 369 26.05 3.84 -2.56
C GLU A 369 24.69 3.17 -2.28
N THR A 370 24.67 1.95 -1.73
CA THR A 370 23.43 1.27 -1.38
C THR A 370 22.78 1.94 -0.18
N MET A 371 21.60 2.53 -0.35
CA MET A 371 20.86 3.17 0.74
C MET A 371 20.42 2.12 1.77
N ILE A 372 20.58 2.44 3.05
CA ILE A 372 20.09 1.63 4.17
C ILE A 372 19.15 2.49 4.99
N ALA A 373 17.93 2.03 5.17
CA ALA A 373 16.97 2.64 6.07
C ALA A 373 16.36 1.58 7.00
N VAL A 374 15.96 2.00 8.19
CA VAL A 374 15.27 1.13 9.15
C VAL A 374 13.97 1.81 9.61
N ARG A 375 12.87 1.06 9.52
CA ARG A 375 11.64 1.39 10.23
C ARG A 375 11.83 1.03 11.68
N TRP A 376 12.17 2.05 12.46
CA TRP A 376 12.37 1.90 13.88
C TRP A 376 11.08 2.23 14.58
N LEU A 377 10.86 1.53 15.55
CA LEU A 377 9.64 1.23 16.22
C LEU A 377 8.75 2.30 16.75
N ARG A 378 7.56 1.82 16.84
CA ARG A 378 6.35 2.28 17.52
C ARG A 378 6.48 2.41 19.05
N GLU A 379 7.63 2.13 19.66
CA GLU A 379 7.71 2.00 21.10
C GLU A 379 7.82 3.34 21.84
N PRO A 380 6.90 3.62 22.77
CA PRO A 380 6.76 4.91 23.42
C PRO A 380 8.01 5.51 24.10
N PRO A 381 8.92 4.76 24.76
CA PRO A 381 10.06 5.37 25.44
C PRO A 381 11.05 6.06 24.50
N ILE A 382 11.24 5.49 23.31
CA ILE A 382 12.18 6.04 22.33
C ILE A 382 11.62 7.30 21.67
N VAL A 383 10.34 7.33 21.41
CA VAL A 383 9.69 8.45 20.73
C VAL A 383 9.59 9.69 21.63
N LYS A 384 9.42 9.52 22.93
CA LYS A 384 9.08 10.61 23.87
C LYS A 384 10.27 11.28 24.55
N ASP A 385 11.39 10.59 24.72
CA ASP A 385 12.56 11.10 25.45
C ASP A 385 13.70 11.48 24.49
N ARG A 386 14.00 12.77 24.40
CA ARG A 386 15.07 13.32 23.57
C ARG A 386 16.44 12.72 23.88
N ALA A 387 16.77 12.54 25.16
CA ALA A 387 18.07 12.02 25.58
C ALA A 387 18.24 10.54 25.16
N VAL A 388 17.15 9.78 25.16
CA VAL A 388 17.13 8.42 24.64
C VAL A 388 17.35 8.41 23.13
N LEU A 389 16.66 9.28 22.39
CA LEU A 389 16.86 9.42 20.94
C LEU A 389 18.31 9.80 20.58
N GLU A 390 18.92 10.74 21.31
CA GLU A 390 20.32 11.13 21.12
C GLU A 390 21.26 9.94 21.36
N THR A 391 21.01 9.15 22.40
CA THR A 391 21.78 7.94 22.70
C THR A 391 21.69 6.91 21.55
N TRP A 392 20.52 6.72 20.98
CA TRP A 392 20.34 5.80 19.86
C TRP A 392 20.90 6.34 18.56
N ARG A 393 20.80 7.64 18.31
CA ARG A 393 21.46 8.30 17.16
C ARG A 393 22.96 7.99 17.15
N ASP A 394 23.60 8.10 18.31
CA ASP A 394 25.05 7.91 18.43
C ASP A 394 25.48 6.43 18.30
N LYS A 395 24.57 5.49 18.53
CA LYS A 395 24.82 4.05 18.34
C LYS A 395 24.63 3.55 16.92
N LEU A 396 23.76 4.21 16.14
CA LEU A 396 23.46 3.80 14.76
C LEU A 396 24.61 4.11 13.82
N PRO A 397 24.89 3.24 12.81
CA PRO A 397 25.76 3.60 11.71
C PRO A 397 25.37 4.94 11.08
N GLU A 398 26.33 5.81 10.78
CA GLU A 398 26.06 7.18 10.35
C GLU A 398 25.20 7.26 9.08
N ARG A 399 25.41 6.37 8.12
CA ARG A 399 24.67 6.35 6.86
C ARG A 399 23.27 5.71 6.96
N VAL A 400 22.93 5.06 8.06
CA VAL A 400 21.61 4.46 8.25
C VAL A 400 20.58 5.56 8.43
N LYS A 401 19.59 5.56 7.57
CA LYS A 401 18.47 6.48 7.61
C LYS A 401 17.31 5.89 8.38
N LEU A 402 16.45 6.74 8.88
CA LEU A 402 15.25 6.34 9.59
C LEU A 402 14.04 6.46 8.68
N PHE A 403 13.22 5.47 8.77
CA PHE A 403 11.92 5.41 8.17
C PHE A 403 10.89 5.56 9.29
N TRP A 404 10.33 6.76 9.42
CA TRP A 404 9.36 7.06 10.46
C TRP A 404 8.01 6.42 10.13
N ALA A 405 7.55 5.54 10.98
CA ALA A 405 6.19 5.02 10.93
C ALA A 405 5.48 5.43 12.21
N PRO A 406 4.71 6.53 12.19
CA PRO A 406 3.96 6.92 13.36
C PRO A 406 2.92 5.86 13.68
N GLY A 407 2.78 5.54 14.95
CA GLY A 407 1.58 4.89 15.44
C GLY A 407 0.39 5.84 15.34
N LEU A 408 -0.80 5.35 15.59
CA LEU A 408 -2.03 6.16 15.59
C LEU A 408 -2.04 7.27 16.65
N GLU A 409 -1.19 7.13 17.66
CA GLU A 409 -1.07 8.07 18.77
C GLU A 409 0.01 9.14 18.57
N ASP A 410 0.82 9.05 17.50
CA ASP A 410 1.95 9.93 17.28
C ASP A 410 1.51 11.20 16.59
N ASP A 411 1.76 12.33 17.23
CA ASP A 411 1.52 13.64 16.66
C ASP A 411 2.77 14.18 15.92
N ASP A 412 2.58 15.27 15.19
CA ASP A 412 3.66 15.94 14.46
C ASP A 412 4.78 16.44 15.38
N ARG A 413 4.54 16.65 16.66
CA ARG A 413 5.56 17.08 17.64
C ARG A 413 6.56 15.97 17.93
N GLU A 414 6.11 14.73 17.93
CA GLU A 414 7.02 13.58 18.08
C GLU A 414 7.89 13.43 16.83
N PHE A 415 7.30 13.58 15.65
CA PHE A 415 8.05 13.57 14.40
C PHE A 415 9.09 14.70 14.32
N LEU A 416 8.73 15.93 14.71
CA LEU A 416 9.66 17.06 14.79
C LEU A 416 10.81 16.78 15.73
N LYS A 417 10.58 16.15 16.86
CA LYS A 417 11.62 15.74 17.80
C LYS A 417 12.65 14.80 17.13
N TRP A 418 12.20 13.85 16.34
CA TRP A 418 13.07 12.96 15.61
C TRP A 418 13.89 13.74 14.57
N VAL A 419 13.24 14.63 13.82
CA VAL A 419 13.92 15.48 12.83
C VAL A 419 14.98 16.35 13.50
N GLU A 420 14.68 16.92 14.67
CA GLU A 420 15.65 17.72 15.45
C GLU A 420 16.85 16.92 15.94
N VAL A 421 16.64 15.68 16.38
CA VAL A 421 17.70 14.83 16.95
C VAL A 421 18.57 14.20 15.86
N PHE A 422 17.95 13.63 14.82
CA PHE A 422 18.68 12.89 13.80
C PHE A 422 19.14 13.76 12.63
N GLY A 423 18.53 14.91 12.43
CA GLY A 423 18.69 15.75 11.24
C GLY A 423 17.75 15.31 10.10
N PRO A 424 17.22 16.26 9.32
CA PRO A 424 16.28 15.95 8.25
C PRO A 424 16.89 15.02 7.19
N GLU A 425 18.20 15.08 6.97
CA GLU A 425 18.93 14.24 6.01
C GLU A 425 19.01 12.76 6.41
N ARG A 426 18.84 12.46 7.71
CA ARG A 426 18.76 11.08 8.22
C ARG A 426 17.34 10.55 8.33
N ILE A 427 16.33 11.40 8.21
CA ILE A 427 14.94 10.96 8.11
C ILE A 427 14.63 10.74 6.64
N TRP A 428 14.78 9.49 6.19
CA TRP A 428 14.57 9.12 4.80
C TRP A 428 13.13 9.36 4.38
N SER A 429 12.19 8.94 5.20
CA SER A 429 10.78 9.02 4.85
C SER A 429 9.91 9.07 6.10
N ARG A 430 8.79 9.81 6.00
CA ARG A 430 7.64 9.60 6.86
C ARG A 430 6.72 8.58 6.20
N ASN A 431 6.39 7.52 6.93
CA ASN A 431 5.44 6.53 6.49
C ASN A 431 4.01 7.00 6.79
N CYS A 432 3.19 7.02 5.75
CA CYS A 432 1.75 7.19 5.90
C CYS A 432 1.13 5.85 5.56
N GLU A 433 0.61 5.16 6.56
CA GLU A 433 -0.09 3.89 6.35
C GLU A 433 -1.42 4.20 5.68
N GLY A 434 -1.52 3.86 4.39
CA GLY A 434 -2.72 4.02 3.63
C GLY A 434 -3.78 3.05 4.12
N SER A 435 -4.83 3.60 4.66
CA SER A 435 -6.07 2.89 4.74
C SER A 435 -6.54 2.59 3.32
N GLY A 436 -7.09 1.42 3.12
CA GLY A 436 -7.64 1.04 1.84
C GLY A 436 -8.67 2.04 1.33
N PHE A 437 -9.03 1.88 0.07
CA PHE A 437 -9.91 2.80 -0.64
C PHE A 437 -11.13 3.25 0.17
N ALA A 438 -11.85 2.33 0.79
CA ALA A 438 -13.05 2.65 1.54
C ALA A 438 -12.75 3.52 2.78
N ALA A 439 -11.67 3.25 3.47
CA ALA A 439 -11.24 4.02 4.62
C ALA A 439 -10.71 5.39 4.23
N SER A 440 -10.09 5.52 3.07
CA SER A 440 -9.59 6.80 2.58
C SER A 440 -10.69 7.83 2.32
N LEU A 441 -11.95 7.44 2.31
CA LEU A 441 -13.07 8.34 2.08
C LEU A 441 -13.62 9.04 3.32
N GLY A 442 -13.10 8.74 4.50
CA GLY A 442 -13.25 9.59 5.66
C GLY A 442 -14.66 9.74 6.24
N ARG A 443 -15.54 8.79 6.01
CA ARG A 443 -16.88 8.83 6.57
C ARG A 443 -17.30 7.54 7.23
N ILE A 444 -16.69 7.23 8.35
CA ILE A 444 -17.34 6.37 9.31
C ILE A 444 -18.02 7.29 10.31
N PRO A 445 -19.34 7.42 10.30
CA PRO A 445 -20.01 8.05 11.41
C PRO A 445 -20.05 7.03 12.54
N TYR A 446 -19.53 7.40 13.54
CA TYR A 446 -19.04 6.85 14.74
C TYR A 446 -20.11 6.42 15.71
N ILE A 447 -20.60 5.23 15.57
CA ILE A 447 -21.04 4.49 16.74
C ILE A 447 -20.20 3.24 16.78
N ILE A 448 -18.96 3.38 17.19
CA ILE A 448 -18.17 2.25 17.57
C ILE A 448 -18.72 1.80 18.90
N PRO A 449 -19.25 0.56 19.00
CA PRO A 449 -19.77 0.07 20.27
C PRO A 449 -18.70 0.07 21.34
N ASP A 450 -19.07 0.40 22.55
CA ASP A 450 -18.15 0.36 23.70
C ASP A 450 -17.51 -1.02 23.93
N THR A 451 -18.13 -2.06 23.37
CA THR A 451 -17.64 -3.45 23.39
C THR A 451 -16.51 -3.70 22.39
N PHE A 452 -16.22 -2.76 21.50
CA PHE A 452 -15.08 -2.90 20.59
C PHE A 452 -13.79 -2.77 21.37
N PRO A 453 -12.81 -3.68 21.14
CA PRO A 453 -11.48 -3.52 21.73
C PRO A 453 -10.88 -2.16 21.36
N GLU A 454 -10.24 -1.49 22.33
CA GLU A 454 -9.64 -0.16 22.10
C GLU A 454 -8.62 -0.17 20.94
N SER A 455 -7.84 -1.25 20.84
CA SER A 455 -6.91 -1.46 19.73
C SER A 455 -7.54 -1.38 18.34
N LEU A 456 -8.82 -1.65 18.24
CA LEU A 456 -9.56 -1.69 16.98
C LEU A 456 -10.34 -0.41 16.73
N LYS A 457 -10.73 0.30 17.79
CA LYS A 457 -11.30 1.65 17.66
C LYS A 457 -10.32 2.56 16.95
N ASN A 458 -9.03 2.41 17.20
CA ASN A 458 -8.00 3.24 16.61
C ASN A 458 -7.78 2.96 15.12
N TYR A 459 -7.87 1.71 14.69
CA TYR A 459 -7.73 1.35 13.27
C TYR A 459 -8.92 1.76 12.40
N ALA A 460 -10.10 1.90 12.99
CA ALA A 460 -11.29 2.35 12.27
C ALA A 460 -11.22 3.82 11.80
N PHE A 461 -10.19 4.57 12.14
CA PHE A 461 -10.10 6.02 11.94
C PHE A 461 -8.97 6.49 11.03
N GLN A 462 -8.26 5.59 10.38
CA GLN A 462 -7.30 6.02 9.37
C GLN A 462 -8.05 6.50 8.13
N HIS A 463 -7.94 7.79 7.87
CA HIS A 463 -8.60 8.45 6.76
C HIS A 463 -7.56 9.02 5.80
N LEU A 464 -7.91 9.11 4.52
CA LEU A 464 -7.12 9.84 3.55
C LEU A 464 -6.79 11.27 4.03
N TRP A 465 -7.65 11.86 4.83
CA TRP A 465 -7.41 13.15 5.47
C TRP A 465 -6.19 13.15 6.39
N ASN A 466 -6.03 12.13 7.19
CA ASN A 466 -4.86 11.96 8.04
C ASN A 466 -3.61 11.75 7.20
N ASP A 467 -3.72 10.95 6.14
CA ASP A 467 -2.61 10.68 5.22
C ASP A 467 -2.16 11.97 4.54
N ILE A 468 -3.08 12.79 4.06
CA ILE A 468 -2.77 14.09 3.46
C ILE A 468 -2.10 15.02 4.48
N SER A 469 -2.63 15.10 5.69
CA SER A 469 -2.02 15.90 6.77
C SER A 469 -0.61 15.41 7.11
N GLN A 470 -0.39 14.11 7.11
CA GLN A 470 0.92 13.51 7.34
C GLN A 470 1.89 13.81 6.19
N PHE A 471 1.45 13.74 4.94
CA PHE A 471 2.25 14.13 3.79
C PHE A 471 2.65 15.61 3.85
N GLN A 472 1.71 16.50 4.17
CA GLN A 472 1.99 17.92 4.35
C GLN A 472 2.93 18.17 5.54
N GLY A 473 2.74 17.47 6.65
CA GLY A 473 3.62 17.53 7.82
C GLY A 473 5.05 17.07 7.50
N ALA A 474 5.21 16.02 6.69
CA ALA A 474 6.50 15.55 6.24
C ALA A 474 7.23 16.58 5.38
N VAL A 475 6.53 17.22 4.43
CA VAL A 475 7.08 18.31 3.62
C VAL A 475 7.53 19.48 4.50
N ASN A 476 6.69 19.92 5.43
CA ASN A 476 7.00 21.04 6.33
C ASN A 476 8.22 20.79 7.22
N THR A 477 8.50 19.56 7.56
CA THR A 477 9.66 19.21 8.40
C THR A 477 10.96 19.08 7.60
N GLY A 478 10.87 19.09 6.25
CA GLY A 478 12.03 19.00 5.37
C GLY A 478 12.72 17.65 5.34
N CYS A 479 12.02 16.56 5.75
CA CYS A 479 12.56 15.21 5.59
C CYS A 479 12.75 14.87 4.11
N GLU A 480 13.61 13.90 3.79
CA GLU A 480 13.95 13.56 2.41
C GLU A 480 12.74 13.10 1.60
N GLY A 481 11.82 12.34 2.22
CA GLY A 481 10.70 11.76 1.49
C GLY A 481 9.42 11.56 2.28
N ILE A 482 8.39 11.26 1.52
CA ILE A 482 7.12 10.76 1.99
C ILE A 482 6.88 9.38 1.41
N ASN A 483 6.24 8.49 2.14
CA ASN A 483 5.94 7.15 1.69
C ASN A 483 4.45 6.83 1.86
N GLY A 484 3.77 6.59 0.75
CA GLY A 484 2.46 5.98 0.72
C GLY A 484 2.57 4.46 0.90
N TYR A 485 2.35 3.98 2.13
CA TYR A 485 2.51 2.60 2.50
C TYR A 485 1.17 1.86 2.39
N GLY A 486 0.85 1.36 1.21
CA GLY A 486 -0.46 0.79 0.89
C GLY A 486 -0.48 -0.70 0.59
N PHE A 487 0.66 -1.37 0.40
CA PHE A 487 0.84 -2.79 0.08
C PHE A 487 0.18 -3.29 -1.20
N GLU A 488 -1.04 -2.86 -1.50
CA GLU A 488 -1.84 -3.29 -2.64
C GLU A 488 -2.04 -2.13 -3.61
N TRP A 489 -2.31 -2.46 -4.85
CA TRP A 489 -2.71 -1.49 -5.87
C TRP A 489 -4.23 -1.26 -5.87
N TYR A 490 -4.97 -2.36 -5.88
CA TYR A 490 -6.42 -2.31 -6.01
C TYR A 490 -7.07 -1.63 -4.79
N GLY A 491 -7.78 -0.54 -5.07
CA GLY A 491 -8.41 0.28 -4.04
C GLY A 491 -7.48 1.29 -3.35
N HIS A 492 -6.20 1.35 -3.74
CA HIS A 492 -5.23 2.32 -3.21
C HIS A 492 -4.84 3.41 -4.22
N GLU A 493 -5.45 3.45 -5.39
CA GLU A 493 -5.10 4.40 -6.44
C GLU A 493 -5.19 5.85 -5.96
N LEU A 494 -6.26 6.22 -5.25
CA LEU A 494 -6.42 7.56 -4.68
C LEU A 494 -5.35 7.90 -3.64
N PHE A 495 -4.97 6.93 -2.83
CA PHE A 495 -3.91 7.09 -1.83
C PHE A 495 -2.54 7.33 -2.49
N PHE A 496 -2.21 6.55 -3.51
CA PHE A 496 -0.96 6.75 -4.25
C PHE A 496 -0.96 8.06 -5.06
N MET A 497 -2.12 8.46 -5.58
CA MET A 497 -2.29 9.76 -6.21
C MET A 497 -2.14 10.91 -5.19
N ALA A 498 -2.61 10.73 -3.94
CA ALA A 498 -2.42 11.68 -2.86
C ALA A 498 -0.93 11.80 -2.48
N ALA A 499 -0.22 10.68 -2.35
CA ALA A 499 1.22 10.69 -2.11
C ALA A 499 1.98 11.44 -3.22
N ALA A 500 1.61 11.21 -4.48
CA ALA A 500 2.16 11.92 -5.63
C ALA A 500 1.87 13.43 -5.55
N GLN A 501 0.59 13.81 -5.35
CA GLN A 501 0.15 15.20 -5.32
C GLN A 501 0.79 15.99 -4.18
N TYR A 502 0.66 15.48 -2.95
CA TYR A 502 1.11 16.21 -1.77
C TYR A 502 2.61 16.14 -1.52
N GLY A 503 3.30 15.20 -2.15
CA GLY A 503 4.76 15.21 -2.22
C GLY A 503 5.32 16.10 -3.32
N TRP A 504 4.51 16.42 -4.33
CA TRP A 504 4.90 17.28 -5.42
C TRP A 504 4.56 18.76 -5.15
N ASN A 505 3.31 19.02 -4.79
CA ASN A 505 2.80 20.37 -4.48
C ASN A 505 1.83 20.26 -3.31
N ALA A 506 2.38 20.35 -2.11
CA ALA A 506 1.70 20.03 -0.85
C ALA A 506 0.51 20.94 -0.54
N TRP A 507 0.47 22.15 -1.11
CA TRP A 507 -0.50 23.18 -0.75
C TRP A 507 -1.39 23.62 -1.91
N ALA A 508 -1.27 22.97 -3.07
CA ALA A 508 -2.00 23.39 -4.28
C ALA A 508 -3.51 23.16 -4.18
N GLN A 509 -3.93 22.18 -3.42
CA GLN A 509 -5.32 21.75 -3.34
C GLN A 509 -5.74 21.42 -1.91
N THR A 510 -6.95 21.79 -1.56
CA THR A 510 -7.65 21.22 -0.42
C THR A 510 -7.98 19.74 -0.71
N GLN A 511 -8.27 19.00 0.34
CA GLN A 511 -8.66 17.59 0.22
C GLN A 511 -9.89 17.40 -0.68
N GLY A 512 -10.88 18.29 -0.56
CA GLY A 512 -12.08 18.24 -1.39
C GLY A 512 -11.81 18.51 -2.86
N GLU A 513 -10.91 19.45 -3.17
CA GLU A 513 -10.46 19.74 -4.53
C GLU A 513 -9.63 18.59 -5.10
N PHE A 514 -8.78 17.97 -4.28
CA PHE A 514 -8.01 16.79 -4.67
C PHE A 514 -8.93 15.63 -5.07
N LEU A 515 -9.95 15.29 -4.27
CA LEU A 515 -10.88 14.20 -4.60
C LEU A 515 -11.60 14.44 -5.92
N ALA A 516 -12.09 15.67 -6.14
CA ALA A 516 -12.75 16.06 -7.38
C ALA A 516 -11.79 15.95 -8.57
N HIS A 517 -10.55 16.39 -8.40
CA HIS A 517 -9.49 16.32 -9.40
C HIS A 517 -9.10 14.89 -9.73
N ALA A 518 -8.78 14.09 -8.71
CA ALA A 518 -8.37 12.71 -8.86
C ALA A 518 -9.44 11.84 -9.56
N ALA A 519 -10.70 12.03 -9.19
CA ALA A 519 -11.80 11.34 -9.82
C ALA A 519 -11.92 11.66 -11.33
N ARG A 520 -11.77 12.92 -11.71
CA ARG A 520 -11.78 13.34 -13.12
C ARG A 520 -10.53 12.90 -13.86
N HIS A 521 -9.38 12.93 -13.20
CA HIS A 521 -8.13 12.41 -13.77
C HIS A 521 -8.24 10.92 -14.10
N LEU A 522 -8.85 10.12 -13.21
CA LEU A 522 -9.03 8.67 -13.43
C LEU A 522 -10.05 8.36 -14.53
N PHE A 523 -11.21 9.01 -14.54
CA PHE A 523 -12.36 8.57 -15.32
C PHE A 523 -12.86 9.59 -16.37
N GLY A 524 -12.17 10.73 -16.53
CA GLY A 524 -12.62 11.84 -17.37
C GLY A 524 -13.79 12.62 -16.74
N GLU A 525 -14.25 13.68 -17.42
CA GLU A 525 -15.21 14.63 -16.82
C GLU A 525 -16.54 13.98 -16.42
N ALA A 526 -17.17 13.23 -17.32
CA ALA A 526 -18.51 12.66 -17.09
C ALA A 526 -18.53 11.56 -16.02
N ASN A 527 -17.63 10.60 -16.11
CA ASN A 527 -17.52 9.51 -15.15
C ASN A 527 -16.81 9.93 -13.87
N GLY A 528 -15.90 10.90 -13.97
CA GLY A 528 -15.24 11.48 -12.79
C GLY A 528 -16.23 12.10 -11.82
N ALA A 529 -17.26 12.80 -12.30
CA ALA A 529 -18.31 13.34 -11.44
C ALA A 529 -19.13 12.24 -10.74
N ARG A 530 -19.38 11.10 -11.41
CA ARG A 530 -20.01 9.93 -10.77
C ARG A 530 -19.11 9.32 -9.71
N TYR A 531 -17.85 9.12 -10.07
CA TYR A 531 -16.85 8.54 -9.16
C TYR A 531 -16.62 9.44 -7.94
N GLU A 532 -16.51 10.76 -8.11
CA GLU A 532 -16.44 11.72 -7.02
C GLU A 532 -17.65 11.61 -6.07
N ARG A 533 -18.87 11.51 -6.62
CA ARG A 533 -20.08 11.38 -5.80
C ARG A 533 -20.06 10.11 -4.98
N LEU A 534 -19.76 8.95 -5.58
CA LEU A 534 -19.74 7.69 -4.86
C LEU A 534 -18.67 7.66 -3.77
N ILE A 535 -17.46 8.15 -4.05
CA ILE A 535 -16.39 8.14 -3.04
C ILE A 535 -16.66 9.10 -1.88
N ARG A 536 -17.49 10.14 -2.06
CA ARG A 536 -17.91 11.03 -0.98
C ARG A 536 -19.05 10.46 -0.14
N THR A 537 -19.80 9.54 -0.67
CA THR A 537 -21.01 9.00 -0.03
C THR A 537 -20.88 7.56 0.42
N LEU A 538 -19.99 6.79 -0.19
CA LEU A 538 -19.77 5.41 0.18
C LEU A 538 -19.29 5.32 1.64
N PRO A 539 -19.94 4.54 2.51
CA PRO A 539 -19.50 4.38 3.87
C PRO A 539 -18.09 3.79 3.90
N CYS A 540 -17.23 4.38 4.70
CA CYS A 540 -15.85 3.92 4.80
C CYS A 540 -15.76 2.73 5.72
N ILE A 541 -15.52 1.58 5.16
CA ILE A 541 -15.28 0.38 5.90
C ILE A 541 -13.86 -0.08 5.59
N HIS A 542 -13.07 -0.31 6.61
CA HIS A 542 -11.69 -0.76 6.54
C HIS A 542 -11.55 -2.17 6.06
N GLU A 543 -11.91 -2.43 4.82
CA GLU A 543 -11.80 -3.76 4.31
C GLU A 543 -10.41 -4.10 3.83
N THR A 544 -9.73 -3.11 3.32
CA THR A 544 -8.46 -3.28 2.64
C THR A 544 -7.29 -2.87 3.49
N GLN A 545 -7.51 -2.47 4.73
CA GLN A 545 -6.40 -2.26 5.63
C GLN A 545 -5.82 -3.60 6.03
N ILE A 546 -4.80 -3.88 5.35
CA ILE A 546 -4.22 -5.19 5.25
C ILE A 546 -3.35 -5.48 6.44
N CYS A 547 -2.85 -4.43 7.08
CA CYS A 547 -1.85 -4.64 8.10
C CYS A 547 -2.37 -5.18 9.39
N ASP A 548 -3.49 -4.71 9.90
CA ASP A 548 -3.88 -5.06 11.26
C ASP A 548 -5.38 -5.20 11.45
N THR A 549 -6.15 -4.85 10.43
CA THR A 549 -7.60 -4.87 10.55
C THR A 549 -8.17 -6.01 9.75
N LEU A 550 -8.91 -6.84 10.43
CA LEU A 550 -9.64 -7.90 9.78
C LEU A 550 -10.74 -7.30 8.90
N PRO A 551 -10.89 -7.75 7.67
CA PRO A 551 -11.99 -7.29 6.80
C PRO A 551 -13.36 -7.42 7.45
N SER A 552 -13.52 -8.37 8.37
CA SER A 552 -14.76 -8.62 9.09
C SER A 552 -14.95 -7.77 10.34
N PHE A 553 -13.94 -7.03 10.77
CA PHE A 553 -13.92 -6.43 12.11
C PHE A 553 -14.90 -5.27 12.28
N PRO A 554 -14.99 -4.31 11.35
CA PRO A 554 -15.99 -3.25 11.39
C PRO A 554 -17.43 -3.78 11.29
N PHE A 555 -17.58 -5.03 10.95
CA PHE A 555 -18.84 -5.69 10.63
C PHE A 555 -19.31 -6.66 11.71
N MET A 556 -18.64 -6.69 12.86
CA MET A 556 -19.12 -7.50 13.97
C MET A 556 -20.55 -7.10 14.32
N PRO A 557 -21.42 -8.09 14.61
CA PRO A 557 -22.81 -7.82 14.94
C PRO A 557 -22.93 -6.90 16.15
N ASN A 558 -23.41 -5.71 15.93
CA ASN A 558 -23.57 -4.71 16.98
C ASN A 558 -24.97 -4.12 16.96
N LYS A 559 -25.46 -3.76 18.14
CA LYS A 559 -26.69 -3.05 18.27
C LYS A 559 -26.46 -1.55 18.06
N TYR A 560 -27.00 -1.01 16.99
CA TYR A 560 -27.10 0.42 16.76
C TYR A 560 -28.33 0.94 17.51
N ILE A 561 -28.10 1.82 18.49
CA ILE A 561 -29.12 2.20 19.47
C ILE A 561 -30.01 3.31 18.91
N GLY A 562 -31.34 3.10 19.04
CA GLY A 562 -32.37 4.10 18.77
C GLY A 562 -32.59 4.44 17.30
N ASP A 563 -33.34 5.50 17.06
CA ASP A 563 -33.70 5.94 15.71
C ASP A 563 -32.51 6.49 14.91
N GLU A 564 -31.50 7.01 15.58
CA GLU A 564 -30.28 7.51 14.96
C GLU A 564 -29.45 6.37 14.39
N GLY A 565 -29.24 5.30 15.15
CA GLY A 565 -28.54 4.11 14.68
C GLY A 565 -29.25 3.41 13.53
N ARG A 566 -30.57 3.34 13.56
CA ARG A 566 -31.36 2.78 12.45
C ARG A 566 -31.23 3.63 11.17
N ARG A 567 -31.39 4.94 11.28
CA ARG A 567 -31.22 5.84 10.13
C ARG A 567 -29.83 5.75 9.55
N TYR A 568 -28.82 5.62 10.40
CA TYR A 568 -27.46 5.45 9.95
C TYR A 568 -27.28 4.20 9.07
N LEU A 569 -27.79 3.04 9.48
CA LEU A 569 -27.71 1.83 8.66
C LEU A 569 -28.49 1.98 7.34
N GLU A 570 -29.68 2.59 7.37
CA GLU A 570 -30.48 2.85 6.18
C GLU A 570 -29.79 3.84 5.23
N ASP A 571 -29.15 4.89 5.75
CA ASP A 571 -28.34 5.83 4.95
C ASP A 571 -27.11 5.13 4.33
N CYS A 572 -26.47 4.23 5.05
CA CYS A 572 -25.37 3.43 4.54
C CYS A 572 -25.82 2.47 3.41
N GLU A 573 -26.97 1.82 3.56
CA GLU A 573 -27.55 0.99 2.50
C GLU A 573 -27.85 1.79 1.24
N MET A 574 -28.50 2.95 1.38
CA MET A 574 -28.79 3.85 0.25
C MET A 574 -27.51 4.33 -0.43
N ALA A 575 -26.46 4.63 0.34
CA ALA A 575 -25.17 5.05 -0.21
C ALA A 575 -24.51 3.92 -1.01
N ALA A 576 -24.54 2.70 -0.49
CA ALA A 576 -24.00 1.52 -1.19
C ALA A 576 -24.75 1.23 -2.50
N GLU A 577 -26.09 1.29 -2.48
CA GLU A 577 -26.90 1.11 -3.70
C GLU A 577 -26.66 2.22 -4.74
N SER A 578 -26.57 3.47 -4.29
CA SER A 578 -26.22 4.59 -5.17
C SER A 578 -24.83 4.43 -5.79
N ALA A 579 -23.86 3.99 -4.99
CA ALA A 579 -22.51 3.74 -5.47
C ALA A 579 -22.48 2.61 -6.52
N LEU A 580 -23.22 1.54 -6.29
CA LEU A 580 -23.34 0.44 -7.25
C LEU A 580 -23.93 0.90 -8.58
N ALA A 581 -24.99 1.71 -8.55
CA ALA A 581 -25.57 2.27 -9.77
C ALA A 581 -24.60 3.17 -10.56
N ASP A 582 -23.83 4.01 -9.84
CA ASP A 582 -22.80 4.83 -10.48
C ASP A 582 -21.66 3.98 -11.07
N LEU A 583 -21.23 2.92 -10.37
CA LEU A 583 -20.18 2.01 -10.84
C LEU A 583 -20.62 1.20 -12.06
N GLU A 584 -21.87 0.73 -12.10
CA GLU A 584 -22.42 0.06 -13.27
C GLU A 584 -22.44 1.00 -14.48
N ALA A 585 -22.81 2.27 -14.27
CA ALA A 585 -22.76 3.27 -15.34
C ALA A 585 -21.35 3.58 -15.83
N ILE A 586 -20.37 3.61 -14.93
CA ILE A 586 -18.95 3.76 -15.28
C ILE A 586 -18.48 2.55 -16.10
N LEU A 587 -18.72 1.34 -15.60
CA LEU A 587 -18.27 0.09 -16.23
C LEU A 587 -18.92 -0.17 -17.59
N ALA A 588 -20.14 0.34 -17.79
CA ALA A 588 -20.82 0.29 -19.08
C ALA A 588 -20.25 1.27 -20.13
N THR A 589 -19.37 2.19 -19.73
CA THR A 589 -18.79 3.19 -20.64
C THR A 589 -17.82 2.51 -21.61
N PRO A 590 -17.99 2.69 -22.93
CA PRO A 590 -17.06 2.17 -23.92
C PRO A 590 -15.68 2.82 -23.80
N GLY A 591 -14.62 2.04 -24.04
CA GLY A 591 -13.25 2.55 -24.17
C GLY A 591 -12.53 2.80 -22.83
N LEU A 592 -13.05 2.30 -21.72
CA LEU A 592 -12.30 2.29 -20.46
C LEU A 592 -10.97 1.55 -20.63
N SER A 593 -9.88 2.15 -20.17
CA SER A 593 -8.59 1.46 -20.04
C SER A 593 -8.67 0.28 -19.06
N ALA A 594 -7.71 -0.64 -19.16
CA ALA A 594 -7.63 -1.76 -18.22
C ALA A 594 -7.57 -1.27 -16.77
N LEU A 595 -6.77 -0.24 -16.50
CA LEU A 595 -6.64 0.37 -15.16
C LEU A 595 -7.97 0.95 -14.65
N GLN A 596 -8.68 1.72 -15.50
CA GLN A 596 -9.99 2.29 -15.14
C GLN A 596 -11.01 1.19 -14.82
N ARG A 597 -11.03 0.14 -15.62
CA ARG A 597 -11.93 -1.00 -15.40
C ARG A 597 -11.60 -1.73 -14.11
N GLU A 598 -10.33 -2.02 -13.87
CA GLU A 598 -9.87 -2.68 -12.62
C GLU A 598 -10.22 -1.86 -11.38
N SER A 599 -9.97 -0.55 -11.41
CA SER A 599 -10.30 0.37 -10.31
C SER A 599 -11.82 0.41 -10.04
N ALA A 600 -12.64 0.51 -11.09
CA ALA A 600 -14.09 0.51 -10.95
C ALA A 600 -14.63 -0.84 -10.44
N GLU A 601 -14.07 -1.98 -10.92
CA GLU A 601 -14.46 -3.32 -10.45
C GLU A 601 -14.06 -3.55 -8.99
N ALA A 602 -12.86 -3.15 -8.57
CA ALA A 602 -12.44 -3.24 -7.17
C ALA A 602 -13.40 -2.46 -6.26
N THR A 603 -13.75 -1.24 -6.66
CA THR A 603 -14.73 -0.41 -5.93
C THR A 603 -16.13 -1.06 -5.91
N ARG A 604 -16.55 -1.69 -7.02
CA ARG A 604 -17.85 -2.36 -7.13
C ARG A 604 -17.95 -3.55 -6.18
N ILE A 605 -16.89 -4.39 -6.12
CA ILE A 605 -16.82 -5.51 -5.18
C ILE A 605 -16.93 -5.01 -3.74
N MET A 606 -16.22 -3.95 -3.42
CA MET A 606 -16.27 -3.29 -2.13
C MET A 606 -17.68 -2.84 -1.79
N ALA A 607 -18.34 -2.12 -2.68
CA ALA A 607 -19.69 -1.61 -2.49
C ALA A 607 -20.72 -2.76 -2.34
N LEU A 608 -20.56 -3.86 -3.08
CA LEU A 608 -21.39 -5.07 -2.95
C LEU A 608 -21.26 -5.66 -1.56
N ARG A 609 -20.02 -5.87 -1.09
CA ARG A 609 -19.76 -6.42 0.24
C ARG A 609 -20.33 -5.53 1.34
N MET A 610 -20.08 -4.21 1.24
CA MET A 610 -20.64 -3.24 2.18
C MET A 610 -22.15 -3.33 2.26
N ARG A 611 -22.84 -3.42 1.12
CA ARG A 611 -24.28 -3.58 1.07
C ARG A 611 -24.75 -4.81 1.84
N GLU A 612 -24.12 -5.96 1.60
CA GLU A 612 -24.50 -7.21 2.24
C GLU A 612 -24.26 -7.16 3.77
N VAL A 613 -23.13 -6.64 4.19
CA VAL A 613 -22.83 -6.46 5.62
C VAL A 613 -23.81 -5.51 6.31
N ILE A 614 -24.13 -4.39 5.66
CA ILE A 614 -25.09 -3.40 6.19
C ILE A 614 -26.48 -4.05 6.31
N ARG A 615 -26.91 -4.82 5.32
CA ARG A 615 -28.19 -5.55 5.35
C ARG A 615 -28.23 -6.58 6.47
N ALA A 616 -27.15 -7.34 6.65
CA ALA A 616 -27.04 -8.22 7.80
C ALA A 616 -27.23 -7.44 9.11
N GLY A 617 -26.57 -6.31 9.25
CA GLY A 617 -26.70 -5.42 10.41
C GLY A 617 -28.14 -4.87 10.60
N ILE A 618 -28.83 -4.47 9.53
CA ILE A 618 -30.22 -3.99 9.58
C ILE A 618 -31.15 -5.10 10.11
N PHE A 619 -31.08 -6.31 9.56
CA PHE A 619 -31.93 -7.41 10.00
C PHE A 619 -31.59 -7.85 11.43
N PHE A 620 -30.31 -7.86 11.79
CA PHE A 620 -29.86 -8.15 13.15
C PHE A 620 -30.44 -7.14 14.16
N ASN A 621 -30.36 -5.85 13.86
CA ASN A 621 -30.89 -4.80 14.75
C ASN A 621 -32.41 -4.87 14.86
N ARG A 622 -33.13 -5.18 13.79
CA ARG A 622 -34.57 -5.44 13.83
C ARG A 622 -34.89 -6.66 14.71
N TYR A 623 -34.08 -7.72 14.63
CA TYR A 623 -34.22 -8.87 15.52
C TYR A 623 -34.04 -8.47 16.99
N LEU A 624 -32.98 -7.71 17.31
CA LEU A 624 -32.72 -7.24 18.67
C LEU A 624 -33.87 -6.38 19.21
N ASP A 625 -34.40 -5.47 18.40
CA ASP A 625 -35.51 -4.60 18.78
C ASP A 625 -36.79 -5.41 19.08
N GLU A 626 -37.14 -6.41 18.25
CA GLU A 626 -38.28 -7.28 18.49
C GLU A 626 -38.09 -8.11 19.77
N ARG A 627 -36.91 -8.67 19.98
CA ARG A 627 -36.55 -9.43 21.19
C ARG A 627 -36.67 -8.56 22.44
N ASP A 628 -36.08 -7.37 22.43
CA ASP A 628 -35.97 -6.49 23.61
C ASP A 628 -37.31 -5.86 23.98
N GLN A 629 -38.22 -5.70 23.01
CA GLN A 629 -39.60 -5.26 23.24
C GLN A 629 -40.52 -6.39 23.74
N GLY A 630 -39.97 -7.57 23.96
CA GLY A 630 -40.73 -8.73 24.44
C GLY A 630 -41.75 -9.28 23.43
N ARG A 631 -41.61 -8.93 22.17
CA ARG A 631 -42.42 -9.50 21.08
C ARG A 631 -41.92 -10.89 20.78
N ASN A 632 -42.68 -11.88 21.25
CA ASN A 632 -42.32 -13.31 21.20
C ASN A 632 -42.87 -14.03 19.97
N ASP A 633 -43.08 -13.37 18.85
CA ASP A 633 -43.41 -14.04 17.60
C ASP A 633 -42.16 -14.79 17.07
N ALA A 634 -42.07 -16.07 17.40
CA ALA A 634 -40.91 -16.90 17.04
C ALA A 634 -40.71 -16.96 15.52
N GLU A 635 -41.77 -17.04 14.73
CA GLU A 635 -41.67 -17.09 13.27
C GLU A 635 -41.10 -15.79 12.69
N ARG A 636 -41.47 -14.66 13.29
CA ARG A 636 -40.89 -13.33 12.87
C ARG A 636 -39.45 -13.21 13.27
N LEU A 637 -39.06 -13.63 14.47
CA LEU A 637 -37.68 -13.63 14.93
C LEU A 637 -36.81 -14.55 14.07
N GLU A 638 -37.31 -15.73 13.71
CA GLU A 638 -36.63 -16.68 12.81
C GLU A 638 -36.38 -16.04 11.42
N ARG A 639 -37.41 -15.40 10.83
CA ARG A 639 -37.26 -14.71 9.55
C ARG A 639 -36.19 -13.60 9.60
N LEU A 640 -36.15 -12.82 10.67
CA LEU A 640 -35.14 -11.77 10.82
C LEU A 640 -33.74 -12.34 10.97
N ALA A 641 -33.60 -13.41 11.75
CA ALA A 641 -32.34 -14.13 11.92
C ALA A 641 -31.86 -14.77 10.61
N ASP A 642 -32.75 -15.44 9.88
CA ASP A 642 -32.43 -16.04 8.57
C ASP A 642 -32.01 -14.98 7.54
N CYS A 643 -32.66 -13.81 7.51
CA CYS A 643 -32.25 -12.72 6.63
C CYS A 643 -30.89 -12.17 7.01
N ALA A 644 -30.60 -11.98 8.30
CA ALA A 644 -29.28 -11.50 8.72
C ALA A 644 -28.17 -12.48 8.33
N LEU A 645 -28.39 -13.77 8.57
CA LEU A 645 -27.42 -14.82 8.19
C LEU A 645 -27.24 -14.93 6.68
N TYR A 646 -28.33 -14.84 5.90
CA TYR A 646 -28.25 -14.84 4.45
C TYR A 646 -27.31 -13.76 3.93
N HIS A 647 -27.43 -12.52 4.40
CA HIS A 647 -26.57 -11.44 3.95
C HIS A 647 -25.13 -11.58 4.45
N ALA A 648 -24.91 -12.08 5.66
CA ALA A 648 -23.56 -12.39 6.14
C ALA A 648 -22.89 -13.51 5.30
N GLU A 649 -23.66 -14.53 4.90
CA GLU A 649 -23.19 -15.61 4.02
C GLU A 649 -22.95 -15.13 2.58
N GLU A 650 -23.74 -14.15 2.09
CA GLU A 650 -23.50 -13.49 0.80
C GLU A 650 -22.20 -12.70 0.79
N ASP A 651 -21.85 -11.97 1.86
CA ASP A 651 -20.54 -11.35 1.98
C ASP A 651 -19.41 -12.38 1.87
N TYR A 652 -19.56 -13.51 2.57
CA TYR A 652 -18.59 -14.62 2.47
C TYR A 652 -18.51 -15.20 1.06
N ARG A 653 -19.63 -15.35 0.37
CA ARG A 653 -19.65 -15.79 -1.03
C ARG A 653 -18.90 -14.81 -1.96
N LEU A 654 -19.13 -13.51 -1.80
CA LEU A 654 -18.45 -12.46 -2.57
C LEU A 654 -16.93 -12.50 -2.36
N ILE A 655 -16.47 -12.73 -1.13
CA ILE A 655 -15.04 -12.90 -0.84
C ILE A 655 -14.47 -14.10 -1.59
N LYS A 656 -15.11 -15.26 -1.49
CA LYS A 656 -14.65 -16.46 -2.19
C LYS A 656 -14.56 -16.25 -3.69
N GLU A 657 -15.57 -15.63 -4.27
CA GLU A 657 -15.62 -15.41 -5.72
C GLU A 657 -14.63 -14.38 -6.25
N HIS A 658 -14.27 -13.37 -5.47
CA HIS A 658 -13.47 -12.25 -5.94
C HIS A 658 -12.02 -12.27 -5.47
N TYR A 659 -11.75 -12.79 -4.29
CA TYR A 659 -10.40 -12.78 -3.72
C TYR A 659 -9.71 -14.14 -3.76
N PHE A 660 -10.47 -15.25 -3.81
CA PHE A 660 -9.90 -16.58 -3.72
C PHE A 660 -9.89 -17.33 -5.05
N ASP A 661 -10.81 -16.98 -5.95
CA ASP A 661 -10.85 -17.58 -7.27
C ASP A 661 -9.96 -16.81 -8.24
N THR A 662 -8.67 -16.96 -8.08
CA THR A 662 -7.71 -16.49 -9.06
C THR A 662 -7.11 -17.69 -9.78
N LYS A 663 -6.84 -17.55 -11.08
CA LYS A 663 -6.12 -18.59 -11.84
C LYS A 663 -4.70 -18.82 -11.31
N GLU A 664 -4.20 -17.89 -10.52
CA GLU A 664 -2.86 -17.86 -9.97
C GLU A 664 -2.93 -17.73 -8.44
N HIS A 665 -3.35 -18.70 -7.81
CA HIS A 665 -3.79 -18.86 -6.44
C HIS A 665 -2.86 -18.31 -5.36
N CYS A 666 -3.41 -17.53 -4.44
CA CYS A 666 -2.75 -17.09 -3.23
C CYS A 666 -3.40 -17.75 -2.00
N TRP A 667 -2.61 -18.48 -1.22
CA TRP A 667 -3.07 -19.20 -0.03
C TRP A 667 -3.59 -18.28 1.09
N THR A 668 -3.13 -17.03 1.14
CA THR A 668 -3.54 -16.08 2.19
C THR A 668 -5.03 -15.80 2.18
N GLY A 669 -5.69 -15.95 1.04
CA GLY A 669 -7.14 -15.90 0.94
C GLY A 669 -7.86 -16.92 1.81
N VAL A 670 -7.24 -18.07 2.05
CA VAL A 670 -7.78 -19.12 2.94
C VAL A 670 -7.97 -18.57 4.36
N ALA A 671 -6.98 -17.85 4.86
CA ALA A 671 -7.03 -17.34 6.22
C ALA A 671 -8.21 -16.38 6.43
N ILE A 672 -8.45 -15.45 5.51
CA ILE A 672 -9.56 -14.51 5.62
C ILE A 672 -10.91 -15.23 5.55
N GLY A 673 -11.12 -16.03 4.51
CA GLY A 673 -12.39 -16.71 4.31
C GLY A 673 -12.71 -17.70 5.42
N GLU A 674 -11.73 -18.47 5.87
CA GLU A 674 -11.96 -19.54 6.80
C GLU A 674 -11.88 -19.13 8.28
N TYR A 675 -11.24 -18.03 8.61
CA TYR A 675 -11.09 -17.60 10.00
C TYR A 675 -11.99 -16.43 10.38
N TYR A 676 -12.02 -15.38 9.56
CA TYR A 676 -12.66 -14.14 9.98
C TYR A 676 -14.16 -14.07 9.66
N ILE A 677 -14.55 -14.43 8.46
CA ILE A 677 -15.97 -14.35 8.08
C ILE A 677 -16.83 -15.37 8.84
N PRO A 678 -16.40 -16.63 9.02
CA PRO A 678 -17.11 -17.55 9.88
C PRO A 678 -17.25 -17.10 11.34
N GLN A 679 -16.31 -16.34 11.88
CA GLN A 679 -16.47 -15.73 13.22
C GLN A 679 -17.62 -14.73 13.27
N VAL A 680 -17.71 -13.85 12.27
CA VAL A 680 -18.82 -12.89 12.17
C VAL A 680 -20.15 -13.64 12.12
N ILE A 681 -20.25 -14.65 11.29
CA ILE A 681 -21.44 -15.50 11.18
C ILE A 681 -21.76 -16.17 12.52
N ASN A 682 -20.74 -16.65 13.24
CA ASN A 682 -20.91 -17.25 14.55
C ASN A 682 -21.41 -16.27 15.61
N GLU A 683 -20.96 -15.03 15.61
CA GLU A 683 -21.47 -14.02 16.55
C GLU A 683 -22.96 -13.72 16.30
N TYR A 684 -23.40 -13.68 15.04
CA TYR A 684 -24.83 -13.64 14.73
C TYR A 684 -25.56 -14.87 15.29
N LYS A 685 -25.06 -16.07 14.98
CA LYS A 685 -25.66 -17.33 15.44
C LYS A 685 -25.73 -17.42 16.96
N LYS A 686 -24.70 -17.02 17.67
CA LYS A 686 -24.63 -17.00 19.13
C LYS A 686 -25.78 -16.18 19.73
N THR A 687 -26.01 -14.98 19.18
CA THR A 687 -27.12 -14.14 19.62
C THR A 687 -28.48 -14.74 19.32
N PHE A 688 -28.63 -15.38 18.15
CA PHE A 688 -29.91 -15.99 17.77
C PHE A 688 -30.18 -17.27 18.56
N ALA A 689 -29.18 -18.09 18.86
CA ALA A 689 -29.31 -19.33 19.61
C ALA A 689 -29.88 -19.15 21.01
N GLU A 690 -29.64 -18.00 21.65
CA GLU A 690 -30.18 -17.67 22.99
C GLU A 690 -31.69 -17.77 23.05
N ARG A 691 -32.38 -17.45 21.96
CA ARG A 691 -33.85 -17.43 21.90
C ARG A 691 -34.44 -18.52 20.98
N LEU A 692 -33.77 -18.79 19.88
CA LEU A 692 -34.26 -19.65 18.81
C LEU A 692 -33.68 -21.07 18.86
N GLY A 693 -32.70 -21.30 19.76
CA GLY A 693 -32.19 -22.64 20.08
C GLY A 693 -31.25 -23.24 19.04
N GLU A 694 -31.17 -24.55 19.02
CA GLU A 694 -30.15 -25.38 18.36
C GLU A 694 -29.99 -25.12 16.85
N ARG A 695 -31.03 -24.66 16.15
CA ARG A 695 -30.94 -24.32 14.71
C ARG A 695 -29.86 -23.26 14.42
N TYR A 696 -29.67 -22.34 15.36
CA TYR A 696 -28.72 -21.22 15.24
C TYR A 696 -27.48 -21.44 16.08
N LYS A 697 -27.20 -22.64 16.54
CA LYS A 697 -25.97 -22.90 17.31
C LYS A 697 -24.73 -22.50 16.52
N PRO A 698 -23.84 -21.74 17.13
CA PRO A 698 -22.54 -21.42 16.52
C PRO A 698 -21.79 -22.70 16.17
N ASN A 699 -20.98 -22.63 15.13
CA ASN A 699 -20.03 -23.69 14.85
C ASN A 699 -18.95 -23.65 15.94
N GLU A 700 -18.92 -24.64 16.84
CA GLU A 700 -17.96 -24.73 17.94
C GLU A 700 -16.53 -24.93 17.43
N ASP A 701 -16.38 -25.41 16.20
CA ASP A 701 -15.10 -25.53 15.53
C ASP A 701 -14.63 -24.19 14.89
N ALA A 702 -15.42 -23.11 15.01
CA ALA A 702 -15.05 -21.81 14.48
C ALA A 702 -13.88 -21.22 15.27
N ALA A 703 -12.89 -20.85 14.51
CA ALA A 703 -11.72 -20.23 15.03
C ALA A 703 -12.01 -18.80 15.51
N TYR A 704 -11.70 -18.51 16.75
CA TYR A 704 -11.64 -17.13 17.22
C TYR A 704 -10.21 -16.64 17.16
N ILE A 705 -9.89 -15.88 16.11
CA ILE A 705 -8.65 -15.11 16.07
C ILE A 705 -9.01 -13.70 16.51
N VAL A 706 -8.59 -13.33 17.69
CA VAL A 706 -8.84 -12.00 18.23
C VAL A 706 -7.72 -11.06 17.77
N GLY A 707 -8.11 -10.02 17.07
CA GLY A 707 -7.33 -8.82 16.80
C GLY A 707 -5.90 -9.00 16.28
N GLY A 708 -5.68 -9.02 14.98
CA GLY A 708 -4.35 -8.83 14.37
C GLY A 708 -3.27 -9.89 14.69
N GLU A 709 -3.61 -10.98 15.37
CA GLU A 709 -2.63 -12.02 15.68
C GLU A 709 -2.10 -12.70 14.41
N SER A 710 -0.80 -12.66 14.25
CA SER A 710 -0.11 -13.42 13.22
C SER A 710 -0.26 -14.92 13.46
N LEU A 711 -0.56 -15.68 12.44
CA LEU A 711 -0.51 -17.13 12.50
C LEU A 711 0.92 -17.60 12.25
N PRO A 712 1.44 -18.54 13.06
CA PRO A 712 2.76 -19.13 12.80
C PRO A 712 2.82 -19.76 11.41
N TRP A 713 3.94 -19.61 10.75
CA TRP A 713 4.18 -20.16 9.39
C TRP A 713 3.91 -21.65 9.29
N GLU A 714 4.46 -22.41 10.24
CA GLU A 714 4.25 -23.86 10.24
C GLU A 714 2.80 -24.20 10.37
N TRP A 715 2.11 -23.44 11.19
CA TRP A 715 0.71 -23.63 11.41
C TRP A 715 -0.08 -23.37 10.13
N LEU A 716 0.24 -22.30 9.40
CA LEU A 716 -0.37 -22.01 8.10
C LEU A 716 -0.02 -23.07 7.04
N LEU A 717 1.23 -23.49 6.97
CA LEU A 717 1.66 -24.50 6.00
C LEU A 717 1.12 -25.89 6.32
N GLU A 718 1.00 -26.24 7.59
CA GLU A 718 0.46 -27.53 8.00
C GLU A 718 -1.07 -27.56 7.92
N TRP A 719 -1.72 -26.50 8.41
CA TRP A 719 -3.16 -26.47 8.65
C TRP A 719 -3.95 -25.78 7.56
N GLY A 720 -3.35 -24.87 6.80
CA GLY A 720 -4.02 -24.28 5.64
C GLY A 720 -4.64 -25.34 4.72
N PRO A 721 -3.91 -26.39 4.31
CA PRO A 721 -4.43 -27.52 3.56
C PRO A 721 -5.55 -28.29 4.27
N LYS A 722 -5.44 -28.46 5.59
CA LYS A 722 -6.44 -29.18 6.38
C LYS A 722 -7.71 -28.35 6.54
N ILE A 723 -7.60 -27.04 6.69
CA ILE A 723 -8.73 -26.12 6.79
C ILE A 723 -9.54 -26.13 5.49
N ALA A 724 -8.86 -26.05 4.36
CA ALA A 724 -9.51 -26.03 3.06
C ALA A 724 -10.33 -27.30 2.77
N ARG A 725 -9.98 -28.44 3.35
CA ARG A 725 -10.63 -29.74 3.12
C ARG A 725 -11.54 -30.19 4.25
N ALA A 726 -11.23 -29.74 5.46
CA ALA A 726 -11.98 -30.13 6.65
C ALA A 726 -13.06 -29.10 6.96
N LYS A 727 -13.79 -29.38 8.00
CA LYS A 727 -14.59 -28.33 8.62
C LYS A 727 -13.66 -27.15 8.92
N PRO A 728 -14.01 -25.94 8.48
CA PRO A 728 -13.31 -24.74 8.86
C PRO A 728 -13.05 -24.77 10.37
N HIS A 729 -11.89 -24.29 10.82
CA HIS A 729 -11.60 -24.12 12.24
C HIS A 729 -11.09 -25.34 13.03
N ALA A 730 -10.99 -26.52 12.45
CA ALA A 730 -10.30 -27.64 13.09
C ALA A 730 -8.83 -27.31 13.47
N ALA A 731 -8.27 -26.35 12.77
CA ALA A 731 -6.91 -25.89 12.95
C ALA A 731 -6.64 -25.17 14.29
N ILE A 732 -7.64 -24.57 14.92
CA ILE A 732 -7.44 -23.90 16.23
C ILE A 732 -7.37 -24.89 17.37
N ARG A 733 -8.06 -26.01 17.28
CA ARG A 733 -7.87 -27.08 18.26
C ARG A 733 -6.43 -27.61 18.27
N GLY A 734 -5.74 -27.57 17.12
CA GLY A 734 -4.33 -27.88 17.03
C GLY A 734 -3.42 -26.85 17.75
N ARG A 735 -3.81 -25.57 17.75
CA ARG A 735 -3.10 -24.50 18.45
C ARG A 735 -3.18 -24.63 19.99
N GLU A 736 -4.34 -25.02 20.51
CA GLU A 736 -4.51 -25.29 21.93
C GLU A 736 -3.70 -26.52 22.37
N GLY A 737 -3.59 -27.54 21.51
CA GLY A 737 -2.73 -28.71 21.74
C GLY A 737 -1.22 -28.40 21.68
N ALA A 738 -0.81 -27.39 20.91
CA ALA A 738 0.58 -26.96 20.83
C ALA A 738 1.01 -26.04 22.00
N LYS A 739 0.06 -25.54 22.80
CA LYS A 739 0.31 -24.81 24.05
C LYS A 739 0.54 -25.75 25.24
N ALA A 740 0.28 -27.05 25.12
CA ALA A 740 0.58 -28.07 26.12
C ALA A 740 1.90 -28.80 25.81
#